data_fda3d13344c12605848fd576d12bd779
#
_entry.id   fda3d13344c12605848fd576d12bd779
#
_cell.length_a   1.000
_cell.length_b   1.000
_cell.length_c   1.000
_cell.angle_alpha   90.00
_cell.angle_beta   90.00
_cell.angle_gamma   90.00
#
_symmetry.space_group_name_H-M   'P 1'
#
loop_
_entity.id
_entity.type
_entity.pdbx_description
1 polymer ?
#
loop_
_entity_poly.entity_id
_entity_poly.type
_entity_poly.pdbx_seq_one_letter_code
_entity_poly.pdbx_strand_id
1 'polypeptide(L)'
;MDNERRLEILGILIIALAVFILLSITGYNPNEEPSIVFFKDIKVENPMGRLGVLTSDIFIKKGFGYAAIILPLLGLTWGWFLFAKKGLKELIRGSLYGLGTMVLISITIGVISNIVLGNEVPDRWSHSGWVGGAVGQFLLDWLFTWGTFLFIISSYLILIRGYFDLDYYGPFLIAKEKWDIWRKDLSDRKDQKEKEEVKRKHTQELKAKIDVQKERDESKNDANEEKLSEGHKEIGRGSTEDDNKYEDEVDQTDTEQSSEESDDDLDSESILTEEPIGETNTNIVDENISSEELNIEEVIETEEVDIDQVAERKKPKRKYQLPSSDLLDDPVNISDNLSRDELVERANYLTQSMATFGVEGKVVNVHPGPIITLFEVEPAEGVRVNKFVQLSDDLARVMEASSVRVIAPIPGKSSVGIEIPNRNPATVYFKSVVNSPEFAEANSLLTLAIGKTTSGEISTLNLSKMPHLLIAGTTGSGKSVCINTIICSILYSSTPEEVKFVMIDPKKVEMTLYKQLEGYHLLKMEDISEPIVTSVDNAILALRALEKEMDRRYNVLADAIVRNISEYNEKMKDSNEPIMPYIVLVVDELADLMMLSAKDVEAPIARLAQLARAVGIHLVIATQRPSVDVITGVIKANFPSRIAFQVASKIDSRTIIDQPGADKLIGRGDMLHLGTGSSDVYRMHNAFLSLEEIEAVMKHVSEQPKPDELVLPSVRESQVSEFGGDGGDGGTDELFNEAVALVVTHQQGSISLLQRRLKVGYSRAARLIDQMEQTGVVGPFTGSKAREVLVDE
;
A
#
# COMPACT_ATOMS: atom_id res chain seq x y z
N MET A 1 39.82 -35.97 -4.59
CA MET A 1 38.56 -36.43 -3.95
C MET A 1 37.55 -35.34 -4.19
N ASP A 2 36.47 -35.63 -4.91
CA ASP A 2 35.45 -34.65 -5.26
C ASP A 2 34.79 -34.10 -4.01
N ASN A 3 34.44 -32.83 -4.01
CA ASN A 3 33.81 -32.14 -2.89
C ASN A 3 32.55 -32.86 -2.40
N GLU A 4 31.82 -33.54 -3.30
CA GLU A 4 30.63 -34.31 -2.99
C GLU A 4 30.89 -35.50 -2.09
N ARG A 5 31.94 -36.31 -2.36
CA ARG A 5 32.35 -37.44 -1.52
C ARG A 5 32.80 -37.00 -0.12
N ARG A 6 33.40 -35.82 -0.01
CA ARG A 6 33.78 -35.25 1.28
C ARG A 6 32.55 -34.91 2.13
N LEU A 7 31.49 -34.37 1.53
CA LEU A 7 30.24 -34.08 2.21
C LEU A 7 29.50 -35.34 2.66
N GLU A 8 29.49 -36.42 1.86
CA GLU A 8 28.89 -37.68 2.24
C GLU A 8 29.64 -38.32 3.44
N ILE A 9 30.97 -38.34 3.39
CA ILE A 9 31.79 -38.86 4.50
C ILE A 9 31.55 -38.01 5.76
N LEU A 10 31.53 -36.68 5.65
CA LEU A 10 31.27 -35.78 6.77
C LEU A 10 29.87 -36.02 7.36
N GLY A 11 28.83 -36.23 6.49
CA GLY A 11 27.50 -36.57 6.91
C GLY A 11 27.45 -37.84 7.75
N ILE A 12 28.10 -38.90 7.32
CA ILE A 12 28.17 -40.20 8.06
C ILE A 12 28.89 -40.00 9.41
N LEU A 13 29.99 -39.25 9.45
CA LEU A 13 30.72 -38.97 10.70
C LEU A 13 29.84 -38.18 11.69
N ILE A 14 29.07 -37.19 11.22
CA ILE A 14 28.18 -36.42 12.06
C ILE A 14 27.02 -37.27 12.58
N ILE A 15 26.47 -38.18 11.77
CA ILE A 15 25.44 -39.13 12.20
C ILE A 15 26.01 -40.07 13.29
N ALA A 16 27.19 -40.60 13.09
CA ALA A 16 27.81 -41.50 14.08
C ALA A 16 28.09 -40.79 15.40
N LEU A 17 28.61 -39.54 15.35
CA LEU A 17 28.81 -38.72 16.54
C LEU A 17 27.49 -38.37 17.25
N ALA A 18 26.46 -38.02 16.48
CA ALA A 18 25.12 -37.70 17.02
C ALA A 18 24.50 -38.94 17.71
N VAL A 19 24.59 -40.12 17.12
CA VAL A 19 24.16 -41.37 17.72
C VAL A 19 24.93 -41.69 19.03
N PHE A 20 26.27 -41.49 19.00
CA PHE A 20 27.12 -41.64 20.19
C PHE A 20 26.66 -40.73 21.34
N ILE A 21 26.43 -39.42 21.05
CA ILE A 21 25.98 -38.45 22.05
C ILE A 21 24.55 -38.82 22.54
N LEU A 22 23.66 -39.21 21.62
CA LEU A 22 22.28 -39.60 21.98
C LEU A 22 22.26 -40.79 22.94
N LEU A 23 23.00 -41.86 22.64
CA LEU A 23 23.12 -43.01 23.49
C LEU A 23 23.82 -42.71 24.84
N SER A 24 24.81 -41.79 24.83
CA SER A 24 25.44 -41.28 26.06
C SER A 24 24.46 -40.57 26.99
N ILE A 25 23.61 -39.66 26.42
CA ILE A 25 22.60 -38.90 27.18
C ILE A 25 21.49 -39.81 27.70
N THR A 26 20.98 -40.75 26.89
CA THR A 26 19.91 -41.68 27.30
C THR A 26 20.38 -42.67 28.37
N GLY A 27 21.67 -43.00 28.40
CA GLY A 27 22.28 -43.84 29.44
C GLY A 27 22.81 -43.04 30.63
N TYR A 28 22.42 -41.81 30.85
CA TYR A 28 22.88 -41.00 32.00
C TYR A 28 22.38 -41.56 33.33
N ASN A 29 23.32 -41.83 34.24
CA ASN A 29 23.06 -42.21 35.62
C ASN A 29 23.70 -41.21 36.58
N PRO A 30 22.95 -40.53 37.45
CA PRO A 30 23.49 -39.50 38.38
C PRO A 30 24.56 -40.04 39.32
N ASN A 31 24.57 -41.34 39.57
CA ASN A 31 25.56 -42.02 40.44
C ASN A 31 26.91 -42.29 39.77
N GLU A 32 26.97 -42.16 38.41
CA GLU A 32 28.18 -42.39 37.62
C GLU A 32 28.89 -41.08 37.32
N GLU A 33 29.54 -40.47 38.32
CA GLU A 33 30.32 -39.27 38.11
C GLU A 33 31.69 -39.57 37.47
N PRO A 34 32.17 -38.75 36.51
CA PRO A 34 33.50 -38.94 35.88
C PRO A 34 34.67 -39.03 36.86
N SER A 35 34.59 -38.26 37.95
CA SER A 35 35.59 -38.28 39.01
C SER A 35 35.71 -39.62 39.73
N ILE A 36 34.63 -40.39 39.73
CA ILE A 36 34.59 -41.73 40.39
C ILE A 36 34.91 -42.83 39.37
N VAL A 37 34.27 -42.76 38.19
CA VAL A 37 34.35 -43.79 37.14
C VAL A 37 35.74 -43.88 36.49
N PHE A 38 36.47 -42.75 36.35
CA PHE A 38 37.81 -42.76 35.74
C PHE A 38 38.91 -43.18 36.72
N PHE A 39 38.71 -42.98 38.04
CA PHE A 39 39.71 -43.23 39.04
C PHE A 39 39.52 -44.45 39.92
N LYS A 40 38.33 -45.10 39.82
CA LYS A 40 38.03 -46.35 40.54
C LYS A 40 37.59 -47.42 39.55
N ASP A 41 37.89 -48.70 39.86
CA ASP A 41 37.41 -49.87 39.11
C ASP A 41 35.92 -50.13 39.38
N ILE A 42 35.06 -49.29 38.83
CA ILE A 42 33.58 -49.43 38.93
C ILE A 42 33.07 -49.89 37.60
N LYS A 43 32.09 -50.80 37.65
CA LYS A 43 31.36 -51.27 36.45
C LYS A 43 30.46 -50.12 35.96
N VAL A 44 30.68 -49.68 34.70
CA VAL A 44 29.93 -48.58 34.06
C VAL A 44 28.66 -49.16 33.42
N GLU A 45 27.53 -48.57 33.71
CA GLU A 45 26.21 -48.94 33.14
C GLU A 45 25.90 -48.16 31.86
N ASN A 46 26.54 -47.00 31.65
CA ASN A 46 26.33 -46.19 30.43
C ASN A 46 26.71 -46.98 29.15
N PRO A 47 25.80 -47.11 28.13
CA PRO A 47 26.03 -47.89 26.90
C PRO A 47 27.28 -47.53 26.15
N MET A 48 27.72 -46.25 26.23
CA MET A 48 28.92 -45.73 25.56
C MET A 48 30.19 -45.78 26.46
N GLY A 49 30.11 -46.56 27.60
CA GLY A 49 31.22 -46.73 28.51
C GLY A 49 31.67 -45.44 29.20
N ARG A 50 32.95 -45.40 29.63
CA ARG A 50 33.49 -44.24 30.38
C ARG A 50 33.40 -42.90 29.60
N LEU A 51 33.56 -42.95 28.27
CA LEU A 51 33.40 -41.75 27.43
C LEU A 51 31.92 -41.31 27.42
N GLY A 52 30.97 -42.25 27.43
CA GLY A 52 29.53 -41.94 27.55
C GLY A 52 29.21 -41.23 28.86
N VAL A 53 29.80 -41.66 29.98
CA VAL A 53 29.61 -41.02 31.31
C VAL A 53 30.13 -39.57 31.24
N LEU A 54 31.30 -39.36 30.68
CA LEU A 54 31.89 -38.02 30.55
C LEU A 54 31.01 -37.12 29.68
N THR A 55 30.56 -37.67 28.53
CA THR A 55 29.71 -36.91 27.58
C THR A 55 28.36 -36.55 28.22
N SER A 56 27.73 -37.50 28.86
CA SER A 56 26.42 -37.24 29.53
C SER A 56 26.56 -36.24 30.71
N ASP A 57 27.63 -36.28 31.49
CA ASP A 57 27.92 -35.32 32.57
C ASP A 57 28.05 -33.89 32.01
N ILE A 58 28.79 -33.76 30.92
CA ILE A 58 28.98 -32.46 30.26
C ILE A 58 27.67 -31.89 29.74
N PHE A 59 26.86 -32.68 29.04
CA PHE A 59 25.62 -32.17 28.39
C PHE A 59 24.45 -32.05 29.38
N ILE A 60 24.32 -33.00 30.36
CA ILE A 60 23.22 -32.97 31.31
C ILE A 60 23.57 -32.17 32.55
N LYS A 61 24.61 -32.58 33.33
CA LYS A 61 24.87 -31.94 34.63
C LYS A 61 25.46 -30.53 34.49
N LYS A 62 26.47 -30.37 33.63
CA LYS A 62 27.14 -29.09 33.41
C LYS A 62 26.51 -28.24 32.31
N GLY A 63 25.75 -28.85 31.41
CA GLY A 63 25.11 -28.19 30.27
C GLY A 63 23.65 -27.82 30.52
N PHE A 64 22.78 -28.34 29.65
CA PHE A 64 21.37 -27.94 29.51
C PHE A 64 20.36 -28.97 30.10
N GLY A 65 20.84 -29.91 30.87
CA GLY A 65 19.99 -30.95 31.43
C GLY A 65 19.43 -31.90 30.35
N TYR A 66 18.25 -32.48 30.60
CA TYR A 66 17.60 -33.36 29.62
C TYR A 66 17.20 -32.63 28.32
N ALA A 67 17.12 -31.32 28.29
CA ALA A 67 16.87 -30.58 27.05
C ALA A 67 18.02 -30.74 26.03
N ALA A 68 19.23 -31.11 26.49
CA ALA A 68 20.40 -31.39 25.65
C ALA A 68 20.18 -32.51 24.62
N ILE A 69 19.16 -33.35 24.75
CA ILE A 69 18.76 -34.35 23.75
C ILE A 69 18.46 -33.75 22.37
N ILE A 70 18.10 -32.47 22.31
CA ILE A 70 17.87 -31.76 21.06
C ILE A 70 19.15 -31.64 20.23
N LEU A 71 20.33 -31.54 20.83
CA LEU A 71 21.62 -31.43 20.12
C LEU A 71 21.92 -32.64 19.23
N PRO A 72 21.91 -33.88 19.73
CA PRO A 72 22.11 -35.03 18.86
C PRO A 72 20.97 -35.21 17.83
N LEU A 73 19.74 -34.84 18.11
CA LEU A 73 18.66 -34.89 17.13
C LEU A 73 18.93 -33.89 15.99
N LEU A 74 19.40 -32.67 16.28
CA LEU A 74 19.87 -31.73 15.27
C LEU A 74 21.09 -32.27 14.52
N GLY A 75 22.02 -32.91 15.20
CA GLY A 75 23.17 -33.58 14.58
C GLY A 75 22.74 -34.66 13.57
N LEU A 76 21.74 -35.46 13.87
CA LEU A 76 21.19 -36.47 12.96
C LEU A 76 20.57 -35.82 11.72
N THR A 77 19.82 -34.71 11.88
CA THR A 77 19.26 -33.99 10.74
C THR A 77 20.35 -33.36 9.88
N TRP A 78 21.39 -32.76 10.48
CA TRP A 78 22.54 -32.23 9.75
C TRP A 78 23.29 -33.31 8.97
N GLY A 79 23.60 -34.42 9.62
CA GLY A 79 24.30 -35.54 8.98
C GLY A 79 23.49 -36.10 7.82
N TRP A 80 22.18 -36.24 7.96
CA TRP A 80 21.28 -36.70 6.91
C TRP A 80 21.22 -35.72 5.72
N PHE A 81 21.12 -34.41 5.97
CA PHE A 81 21.08 -33.40 4.90
C PHE A 81 22.39 -33.35 4.11
N LEU A 82 23.54 -33.44 4.80
CA LEU A 82 24.84 -33.53 4.15
C LEU A 82 25.00 -34.81 3.34
N PHE A 83 24.59 -35.94 3.89
CA PHE A 83 24.60 -37.21 3.19
C PHE A 83 23.68 -37.23 1.96
N ALA A 84 22.45 -36.68 2.09
CA ALA A 84 21.43 -36.62 1.04
C ALA A 84 21.61 -35.44 0.06
N LYS A 85 22.68 -34.63 0.20
CA LYS A 85 22.98 -33.43 -0.63
C LYS A 85 21.82 -32.45 -0.75
N LYS A 86 21.04 -32.29 0.32
CA LYS A 86 19.92 -31.34 0.36
C LYS A 86 20.36 -29.92 0.69
N GLY A 87 19.57 -28.92 0.29
CA GLY A 87 19.85 -27.49 0.57
C GLY A 87 19.94 -27.20 2.08
N LEU A 88 20.97 -26.48 2.52
CA LEU A 88 21.23 -26.21 3.94
C LEU A 88 20.45 -25.03 4.51
N LYS A 89 19.76 -24.22 3.70
CA LYS A 89 19.16 -22.97 4.15
C LYS A 89 18.01 -23.18 5.16
N GLU A 90 17.14 -24.14 4.92
CA GLU A 90 16.05 -24.49 5.83
C GLU A 90 16.57 -25.18 7.09
N LEU A 91 17.62 -25.99 6.94
CA LEU A 91 18.24 -26.68 8.05
C LEU A 91 18.89 -25.70 9.05
N ILE A 92 19.55 -24.63 8.55
CA ILE A 92 20.13 -23.58 9.41
C ILE A 92 19.03 -22.90 10.22
N ARG A 93 17.92 -22.52 9.55
CA ARG A 93 16.77 -21.91 10.23
C ARG A 93 16.21 -22.85 11.31
N GLY A 94 15.94 -24.10 10.96
CA GLY A 94 15.43 -25.11 11.91
C GLY A 94 16.38 -25.36 13.08
N SER A 95 17.70 -25.36 12.84
CA SER A 95 18.70 -25.56 13.90
C SER A 95 18.75 -24.38 14.88
N LEU A 96 18.61 -23.15 14.37
CA LEU A 96 18.61 -21.96 15.23
C LEU A 96 17.42 -21.97 16.19
N TYR A 97 16.21 -22.29 15.67
CA TYR A 97 15.02 -22.42 16.48
C TYR A 97 15.08 -23.63 17.43
N GLY A 98 15.65 -24.75 16.99
CA GLY A 98 15.87 -25.93 17.82
C GLY A 98 16.81 -25.65 19.00
N LEU A 99 17.90 -24.93 18.80
CA LEU A 99 18.80 -24.48 19.86
C LEU A 99 18.11 -23.50 20.82
N GLY A 100 17.35 -22.53 20.29
CA GLY A 100 16.57 -21.62 21.13
C GLY A 100 15.54 -22.34 21.99
N THR A 101 14.84 -23.34 21.43
CA THR A 101 13.89 -24.19 22.15
C THR A 101 14.57 -25.02 23.24
N MET A 102 15.76 -25.59 22.96
CA MET A 102 16.57 -26.32 23.93
C MET A 102 16.91 -25.45 25.16
N VAL A 103 17.42 -24.25 24.90
CA VAL A 103 17.78 -23.30 25.98
C VAL A 103 16.54 -22.94 26.81
N LEU A 104 15.42 -22.65 26.14
CA LEU A 104 14.19 -22.25 26.82
C LEU A 104 13.58 -23.38 27.64
N ILE A 105 13.60 -24.62 27.17
CA ILE A 105 13.18 -25.81 27.92
C ILE A 105 14.09 -26.00 29.16
N SER A 106 15.42 -25.88 28.98
CA SER A 106 16.38 -25.99 30.07
C SER A 106 16.11 -24.95 31.17
N ILE A 107 15.88 -23.69 30.81
CA ILE A 107 15.53 -22.59 31.72
C ILE A 107 14.20 -22.88 32.42
N THR A 108 13.19 -23.34 31.68
CA THR A 108 11.87 -23.64 32.24
C THR A 108 11.94 -24.73 33.32
N ILE A 109 12.69 -25.82 33.04
CA ILE A 109 12.94 -26.88 34.04
C ILE A 109 13.72 -26.32 35.23
N GLY A 110 14.71 -25.46 34.98
CA GLY A 110 15.50 -24.78 36.02
C GLY A 110 14.65 -23.92 36.95
N VAL A 111 13.74 -23.11 36.40
CA VAL A 111 12.81 -22.30 37.18
C VAL A 111 11.89 -23.17 38.02
N ILE A 112 11.31 -24.24 37.44
CA ILE A 112 10.45 -25.17 38.17
C ILE A 112 11.25 -25.84 39.30
N SER A 113 12.46 -26.31 39.01
CA SER A 113 13.32 -26.97 40.04
C SER A 113 13.67 -25.99 41.19
N ASN A 114 13.97 -24.73 40.89
CA ASN A 114 14.27 -23.73 41.91
C ASN A 114 13.03 -23.37 42.77
N ILE A 115 11.82 -23.36 42.18
CA ILE A 115 10.57 -23.11 42.93
C ILE A 115 10.20 -24.29 43.81
N VAL A 116 10.29 -25.52 43.26
CA VAL A 116 9.80 -26.73 43.92
C VAL A 116 10.78 -27.26 44.99
N LEU A 117 12.08 -27.27 44.67
CA LEU A 117 13.13 -27.87 45.51
C LEU A 117 13.78 -26.87 46.45
N GLY A 118 13.65 -25.57 46.19
CA GLY A 118 14.29 -24.54 47.03
C GLY A 118 15.82 -24.55 46.96
N ASN A 119 16.45 -23.67 47.76
CA ASN A 119 17.90 -23.48 47.77
C ASN A 119 18.68 -24.51 48.58
N GLU A 120 18.01 -25.34 49.35
CA GLU A 120 18.63 -26.23 50.33
C GLU A 120 18.98 -27.65 49.80
N VAL A 121 18.47 -28.00 48.59
CA VAL A 121 18.67 -29.36 48.06
C VAL A 121 19.93 -29.40 47.22
N PRO A 122 20.93 -30.28 47.60
CA PRO A 122 22.06 -30.58 46.76
C PRO A 122 21.59 -31.20 45.40
N ASP A 123 22.26 -30.83 44.29
CA ASP A 123 21.94 -31.31 42.93
C ASP A 123 20.54 -30.95 42.43
N ARG A 124 19.91 -29.87 42.93
CA ARG A 124 18.60 -29.37 42.48
C ARG A 124 18.52 -29.14 40.96
N TRP A 125 19.66 -28.95 40.29
CA TRP A 125 19.74 -28.74 38.86
C TRP A 125 20.06 -29.96 38.00
N SER A 126 19.97 -31.15 38.59
CA SER A 126 20.26 -32.41 37.90
C SER A 126 19.42 -32.59 36.60
N HIS A 127 18.18 -32.09 36.55
CA HIS A 127 17.29 -32.19 35.42
C HIS A 127 17.40 -31.04 34.41
N SER A 128 17.69 -29.82 34.87
CA SER A 128 17.81 -28.62 34.07
C SER A 128 19.22 -28.37 33.55
N GLY A 129 20.20 -29.03 34.17
CA GLY A 129 21.61 -28.71 34.01
C GLY A 129 21.98 -27.38 34.69
N TRP A 130 23.27 -27.16 34.77
CA TRP A 130 23.79 -25.92 35.39
C TRP A 130 23.36 -24.64 34.71
N VAL A 131 23.31 -24.63 33.37
CA VAL A 131 22.91 -23.45 32.58
C VAL A 131 21.45 -23.11 32.84
N GLY A 132 20.54 -24.10 32.73
CA GLY A 132 19.11 -23.86 32.96
C GLY A 132 18.79 -23.49 34.40
N GLY A 133 19.46 -24.15 35.37
CA GLY A 133 19.30 -23.87 36.78
C GLY A 133 19.77 -22.47 37.17
N ALA A 134 20.98 -22.08 36.76
CA ALA A 134 21.57 -20.79 37.06
C ALA A 134 20.81 -19.61 36.44
N VAL A 135 20.45 -19.75 35.16
CA VAL A 135 19.64 -18.72 34.47
C VAL A 135 18.23 -18.64 35.04
N GLY A 136 17.64 -19.81 35.36
CA GLY A 136 16.32 -19.85 36.00
C GLY A 136 16.32 -19.18 37.39
N GLN A 137 17.37 -19.38 38.18
CA GLN A 137 17.53 -18.68 39.47
C GLN A 137 17.69 -17.18 39.26
N PHE A 138 18.55 -16.75 38.34
CA PHE A 138 18.74 -15.35 38.00
C PHE A 138 17.43 -14.65 37.63
N LEU A 139 16.61 -15.31 36.80
CA LEU A 139 15.30 -14.76 36.40
C LEU A 139 14.35 -14.64 37.59
N LEU A 140 14.33 -15.61 38.50
CA LEU A 140 13.51 -15.58 39.72
C LEU A 140 13.95 -14.46 40.65
N ASP A 141 15.26 -14.23 40.81
CA ASP A 141 15.81 -13.19 41.65
C ASP A 141 15.51 -11.77 41.13
N TRP A 142 15.45 -11.62 39.80
CA TRP A 142 15.24 -10.32 39.15
C TRP A 142 13.76 -10.02 38.82
N LEU A 143 13.01 -10.99 38.36
CA LEU A 143 11.62 -10.80 37.85
C LEU A 143 10.59 -11.38 38.83
N PHE A 144 11.01 -12.00 39.91
CA PHE A 144 10.14 -12.78 40.80
C PHE A 144 9.36 -13.88 40.02
N THR A 145 8.53 -14.65 40.70
CA THR A 145 7.86 -15.82 40.12
C THR A 145 6.93 -15.46 38.95
N TRP A 146 6.07 -14.43 39.10
CA TRP A 146 5.08 -14.07 38.08
C TRP A 146 5.73 -13.40 36.84
N GLY A 147 6.72 -12.56 37.06
CA GLY A 147 7.47 -11.94 35.94
C GLY A 147 8.27 -12.97 35.14
N THR A 148 8.87 -13.95 35.81
CA THR A 148 9.59 -15.07 35.17
C THR A 148 8.65 -15.95 34.32
N PHE A 149 7.46 -16.27 34.81
CA PHE A 149 6.47 -17.01 34.02
C PHE A 149 6.02 -16.20 32.80
N LEU A 150 5.74 -14.91 32.94
CA LEU A 150 5.38 -14.05 31.82
C LEU A 150 6.50 -14.00 30.78
N PHE A 151 7.74 -13.87 31.22
CA PHE A 151 8.91 -13.86 30.33
C PHE A 151 9.07 -15.18 29.55
N ILE A 152 8.94 -16.32 30.23
CA ILE A 152 9.04 -17.66 29.60
C ILE A 152 7.91 -17.86 28.58
N ILE A 153 6.66 -17.56 28.94
CA ILE A 153 5.51 -17.68 28.04
C ILE A 153 5.70 -16.80 26.80
N SER A 154 6.08 -15.54 26.98
CA SER A 154 6.34 -14.63 25.88
C SER A 154 7.44 -15.14 24.96
N SER A 155 8.53 -15.70 25.53
CA SER A 155 9.63 -16.26 24.77
C SER A 155 9.20 -17.48 23.94
N TYR A 156 8.35 -18.37 24.46
CA TYR A 156 7.77 -19.48 23.69
C TYR A 156 6.87 -18.96 22.55
N LEU A 157 6.03 -17.96 22.80
CA LEU A 157 5.17 -17.37 21.79
C LEU A 157 6.00 -16.75 20.64
N ILE A 158 7.10 -16.06 20.97
CA ILE A 158 8.02 -15.49 19.97
C ILE A 158 8.68 -16.59 19.15
N LEU A 159 9.17 -17.67 19.79
CA LEU A 159 9.78 -18.80 19.07
C LEU A 159 8.79 -19.49 18.13
N ILE A 160 7.57 -19.76 18.60
CA ILE A 160 6.51 -20.43 17.82
C ILE A 160 6.13 -19.55 16.62
N ARG A 161 5.91 -18.24 16.84
CA ARG A 161 5.60 -17.30 15.75
C ARG A 161 6.72 -17.26 14.70
N GLY A 162 7.98 -17.17 15.16
CA GLY A 162 9.12 -17.06 14.26
C GLY A 162 9.37 -18.31 13.42
N TYR A 163 9.06 -19.51 13.93
CA TYR A 163 9.24 -20.76 13.20
C TYR A 163 8.08 -21.09 12.25
N PHE A 164 6.82 -20.97 12.74
CA PHE A 164 5.61 -21.38 12.01
C PHE A 164 4.95 -20.24 11.23
N ASP A 165 5.46 -19.03 11.32
CA ASP A 165 4.89 -17.83 10.67
C ASP A 165 3.41 -17.59 11.05
N LEU A 166 3.02 -17.99 12.29
CA LEU A 166 1.65 -17.91 12.77
C LEU A 166 1.25 -16.46 13.03
N ASP A 167 0.13 -16.04 12.46
CA ASP A 167 -0.47 -14.75 12.77
C ASP A 167 -1.34 -14.83 14.02
N TYR A 168 -0.87 -14.31 15.14
CA TYR A 168 -1.64 -14.25 16.39
C TYR A 168 -2.72 -13.16 16.39
N TYR A 169 -2.60 -12.17 15.51
CA TYR A 169 -3.52 -11.05 15.46
C TYR A 169 -4.75 -11.34 14.60
N GLY A 170 -4.62 -12.15 13.56
CA GLY A 170 -5.71 -12.55 12.68
C GLY A 170 -6.93 -13.15 13.40
N PRO A 171 -6.77 -14.17 14.27
CA PRO A 171 -7.88 -14.70 15.06
C PRO A 171 -8.55 -13.67 15.96
N PHE A 172 -7.79 -12.71 16.50
CA PHE A 172 -8.33 -11.63 17.33
C PHE A 172 -9.15 -10.64 16.50
N LEU A 173 -8.70 -10.31 15.27
CA LEU A 173 -9.46 -9.47 14.34
C LEU A 173 -10.78 -10.13 13.94
N ILE A 174 -10.74 -11.42 13.60
CA ILE A 174 -11.94 -12.20 13.26
C ILE A 174 -12.91 -12.27 14.46
N ALA A 175 -12.38 -12.43 15.67
CA ALA A 175 -13.20 -12.43 16.88
C ALA A 175 -13.82 -11.04 17.14
N LYS A 176 -13.07 -9.96 16.93
CA LYS A 176 -13.54 -8.58 17.05
C LYS A 176 -14.62 -8.29 15.99
N GLU A 177 -14.40 -8.66 14.75
CA GLU A 177 -15.36 -8.49 13.65
C GLU A 177 -16.68 -9.23 13.94
N LYS A 178 -16.59 -10.48 14.39
CA LYS A 178 -17.78 -11.25 14.81
C LYS A 178 -18.49 -10.61 16.00
N TRP A 179 -17.74 -10.04 16.94
CA TRP A 179 -18.28 -9.31 18.08
C TRP A 179 -19.00 -8.03 17.63
N ASP A 180 -18.41 -7.27 16.71
CA ASP A 180 -18.99 -6.03 16.18
C ASP A 180 -20.25 -6.31 15.35
N ILE A 181 -20.26 -7.38 14.55
CA ILE A 181 -21.45 -7.87 13.82
C ILE A 181 -22.55 -8.29 14.80
N TRP A 182 -22.21 -9.06 15.82
CA TRP A 182 -23.15 -9.48 16.85
C TRP A 182 -23.72 -8.29 17.62
N ARG A 183 -22.90 -7.32 17.95
CA ARG A 183 -23.31 -6.09 18.64
C ARG A 183 -24.25 -5.25 17.78
N LYS A 184 -24.00 -5.17 16.48
CA LYS A 184 -24.85 -4.48 15.50
C LYS A 184 -26.18 -5.21 15.35
N ASP A 185 -26.20 -6.53 15.21
CA ASP A 185 -27.42 -7.36 15.15
C ASP A 185 -28.28 -7.18 16.41
N LEU A 186 -27.66 -7.06 17.57
CA LEU A 186 -28.35 -6.81 18.83
C LEU A 186 -29.00 -5.40 18.89
N SER A 187 -28.33 -4.40 18.32
CA SER A 187 -28.83 -3.04 18.17
C SER A 187 -30.00 -3.00 17.20
N ASP A 188 -29.85 -3.62 16.03
CA ASP A 188 -30.89 -3.65 14.99
C ASP A 188 -32.17 -4.36 15.47
N ARG A 189 -32.04 -5.41 16.27
CA ARG A 189 -33.17 -6.11 16.92
C ARG A 189 -33.89 -5.23 17.96
N LYS A 190 -33.19 -4.36 18.67
CA LYS A 190 -33.78 -3.39 19.58
C LYS A 190 -34.55 -2.35 18.81
N ASP A 191 -33.94 -1.78 17.77
CA ASP A 191 -34.59 -0.76 16.91
C ASP A 191 -35.84 -1.30 16.17
N GLN A 192 -35.77 -2.58 15.74
CA GLN A 192 -36.95 -3.23 15.15
C GLN A 192 -38.08 -3.42 16.16
N LYS A 193 -37.78 -3.84 17.39
CA LYS A 193 -38.80 -3.96 18.44
C LYS A 193 -39.44 -2.63 18.78
N GLU A 194 -38.64 -1.57 18.88
CA GLU A 194 -39.12 -0.22 19.14
C GLU A 194 -40.04 0.29 18.00
N LYS A 195 -39.63 0.05 16.75
CA LYS A 195 -40.44 0.36 15.56
C LYS A 195 -41.75 -0.44 15.51
N GLU A 196 -41.73 -1.71 15.92
CA GLU A 196 -42.94 -2.54 16.02
C GLU A 196 -43.87 -2.05 17.14
N GLU A 197 -43.33 -1.66 18.30
CA GLU A 197 -44.12 -1.08 19.36
C GLU A 197 -44.77 0.26 18.96
N VAL A 198 -44.03 1.13 18.28
CA VAL A 198 -44.55 2.39 17.75
C VAL A 198 -45.64 2.12 16.71
N LYS A 199 -45.47 1.15 15.81
CA LYS A 199 -46.49 0.74 14.85
C LYS A 199 -47.74 0.16 15.53
N ARG A 200 -47.54 -0.63 16.60
CA ARG A 200 -48.71 -1.18 17.38
C ARG A 200 -49.50 -0.06 18.08
N LYS A 201 -48.78 0.88 18.72
CA LYS A 201 -49.44 2.05 19.34
C LYS A 201 -50.22 2.88 18.31
N HIS A 202 -49.58 3.18 17.17
CA HIS A 202 -50.24 3.91 16.10
C HIS A 202 -51.45 3.19 15.50
N THR A 203 -51.35 1.85 15.36
CA THR A 203 -52.51 1.01 14.92
C THR A 203 -53.64 0.98 15.97
N GLN A 204 -53.33 0.99 17.26
CA GLN A 204 -54.33 1.08 18.33
C GLN A 204 -54.97 2.44 18.37
N GLU A 205 -54.22 3.54 18.19
CA GLU A 205 -54.78 4.89 18.09
C GLU A 205 -55.69 5.08 16.86
N LEU A 206 -55.31 4.48 15.72
CA LEU A 206 -56.13 4.49 14.52
C LEU A 206 -57.43 3.70 14.74
N LYS A 207 -57.40 2.53 15.37
CA LYS A 207 -58.59 1.75 15.69
C LYS A 207 -59.47 2.51 16.66
N ALA A 208 -58.95 3.10 17.71
CA ALA A 208 -59.70 3.92 18.64
C ALA A 208 -60.35 5.14 17.95
N LYS A 209 -59.69 5.77 17.00
CA LYS A 209 -60.29 6.87 16.20
C LYS A 209 -61.40 6.36 15.28
N ILE A 210 -61.26 5.18 14.69
CA ILE A 210 -62.26 4.56 13.84
C ILE A 210 -63.53 4.16 14.67
N ASP A 211 -63.29 3.61 15.87
CA ASP A 211 -64.41 3.22 16.76
C ASP A 211 -65.15 4.45 17.27
N VAL A 212 -64.46 5.53 17.65
CA VAL A 212 -65.07 6.82 18.00
C VAL A 212 -65.83 7.46 16.80
N GLN A 213 -65.32 7.25 15.59
CA GLN A 213 -65.99 7.73 14.37
C GLN A 213 -67.23 6.91 14.06
N LYS A 214 -67.20 5.58 14.26
CA LYS A 214 -68.38 4.71 14.17
C LYS A 214 -69.45 5.06 15.19
N GLU A 215 -69.07 5.24 16.46
CA GLU A 215 -69.99 5.69 17.51
C GLU A 215 -70.65 7.09 17.21
N ARG A 216 -69.84 7.99 16.60
CA ARG A 216 -70.41 9.29 16.13
C ARG A 216 -71.35 9.16 14.94
N ASP A 217 -71.11 8.24 14.05
CA ASP A 217 -71.94 8.02 12.87
C ASP A 217 -73.19 7.21 13.26
N GLU A 218 -73.09 6.27 14.21
CA GLU A 218 -74.24 5.60 14.83
C GLU A 218 -75.10 6.61 15.63
N SER A 219 -74.47 7.48 16.43
CA SER A 219 -75.21 8.52 17.19
C SER A 219 -75.85 9.61 16.30
N LYS A 220 -75.30 9.84 15.07
CA LYS A 220 -75.93 10.72 14.08
C LYS A 220 -77.03 10.03 13.35
N ASN A 221 -77.03 8.71 13.15
CA ASN A 221 -78.14 7.97 12.58
C ASN A 221 -79.32 7.87 13.58
N ASP A 222 -78.98 7.60 14.86
CA ASP A 222 -80.07 7.62 15.93
C ASP A 222 -80.63 9.00 16.13
N ALA A 223 -79.81 10.08 16.02
CA ALA A 223 -80.32 11.46 16.10
C ALA A 223 -81.13 11.92 14.83
N ASN A 224 -80.99 11.17 13.71
CA ASN A 224 -81.77 11.45 12.52
C ASN A 224 -83.10 10.69 12.52
N GLU A 225 -83.25 9.59 13.29
CA GLU A 225 -84.55 8.90 13.51
C GLU A 225 -85.41 9.60 14.57
N GLU A 226 -84.74 10.26 15.58
CA GLU A 226 -85.52 11.06 16.56
C GLU A 226 -86.00 12.46 16.08
N LYS A 227 -85.37 12.98 14.98
CA LYS A 227 -85.81 14.32 14.42
C LYS A 227 -87.04 14.26 13.48
N LEU A 228 -87.69 13.15 13.40
CA LEU A 228 -88.97 13.04 12.70
C LEU A 228 -90.19 13.08 13.63
N SER A 229 -90.00 13.28 14.95
CA SER A 229 -91.11 13.53 15.85
C SER A 229 -90.77 14.72 16.80
N GLU A 230 -91.57 15.75 16.63
CA GLU A 230 -91.76 16.88 17.52
C GLU A 230 -90.73 18.04 17.50
N GLY A 231 -91.23 19.09 16.96
CA GLY A 231 -90.76 20.47 17.12
C GLY A 231 -91.05 21.07 18.47
N HIS A 232 -90.35 22.11 18.68
CA HIS A 232 -90.61 23.23 19.64
C HIS A 232 -89.79 23.36 20.90
N LYS A 233 -89.19 24.54 20.99
CA LYS A 233 -88.91 25.46 22.11
C LYS A 233 -87.53 25.34 22.79
N GLU A 234 -86.75 26.32 22.54
CA GLU A 234 -86.47 27.58 23.25
C GLU A 234 -85.33 27.52 24.33
N ILE A 235 -84.39 28.31 24.05
CA ILE A 235 -83.71 29.37 24.87
C ILE A 235 -83.02 28.93 26.15
N GLY A 236 -81.75 29.34 26.26
CA GLY A 236 -81.24 29.86 27.48
C GLY A 236 -79.81 29.54 27.87
N ARG A 237 -78.97 30.49 27.60
CA ARG A 237 -77.94 31.09 28.47
C ARG A 237 -77.06 30.18 29.36
N GLY A 238 -75.80 30.37 29.25
CA GLY A 238 -74.95 30.98 30.28
C GLY A 238 -73.70 30.20 30.62
N SER A 239 -72.57 30.72 30.19
CA SER A 239 -71.55 31.32 31.05
C SER A 239 -70.74 30.38 31.94
N THR A 240 -69.44 30.53 31.71
CA THR A 240 -68.39 30.88 32.65
C THR A 240 -67.53 29.73 33.25
N GLU A 241 -66.27 29.93 32.99
CA GLU A 241 -65.17 29.96 33.98
C GLU A 241 -64.92 28.63 34.68
N ASP A 242 -63.78 28.22 34.99
CA ASP A 242 -62.42 28.77 35.15
C ASP A 242 -61.44 27.62 35.61
N ASP A 243 -60.25 27.84 35.34
CA ASP A 243 -59.12 27.71 36.24
C ASP A 243 -58.44 26.39 36.69
N ASN A 244 -57.19 26.43 36.42
CA ASN A 244 -56.04 26.14 37.33
C ASN A 244 -55.65 24.68 37.59
N LYS A 245 -54.43 24.45 37.38
CA LYS A 245 -53.18 24.73 38.01
C LYS A 245 -52.48 23.52 38.65
N TYR A 246 -51.18 23.61 38.59
CA TYR A 246 -50.08 23.16 39.44
C TYR A 246 -49.41 21.85 39.05
N GLU A 247 -48.16 22.03 38.69
CA GLU A 247 -46.88 22.08 39.49
C GLU A 247 -46.44 20.67 39.85
N ASP A 248 -45.26 20.26 39.83
CA ASP A 248 -43.84 20.64 39.90
C ASP A 248 -43.11 19.32 40.08
N GLU A 249 -41.94 19.17 39.93
CA GLU A 249 -40.59 19.45 40.43
C GLU A 249 -39.60 18.44 39.81
N VAL A 250 -38.49 18.86 39.22
CA VAL A 250 -37.16 19.16 39.78
C VAL A 250 -36.36 17.92 40.23
N ASP A 251 -35.23 17.67 39.68
CA ASP A 251 -33.88 17.91 40.20
C ASP A 251 -32.79 17.30 39.32
N GLN A 252 -31.88 18.07 38.76
CA GLN A 252 -30.47 18.36 39.15
C GLN A 252 -29.58 17.13 39.09
N THR A 253 -28.40 17.17 38.67
CA THR A 253 -27.18 18.00 38.65
C THR A 253 -26.16 17.25 37.83
N ASP A 254 -25.08 17.68 37.31
CA ASP A 254 -24.17 18.79 37.33
C ASP A 254 -23.13 18.64 36.21
N THR A 255 -22.76 19.72 35.59
CA THR A 255 -21.47 20.42 35.54
C THR A 255 -20.27 19.62 35.05
N GLU A 256 -19.39 20.12 34.22
CA GLU A 256 -18.66 21.40 34.08
C GLU A 256 -18.07 21.49 32.67
N GLN A 257 -18.13 22.64 32.02
CA GLN A 257 -17.17 23.74 31.90
C GLN A 257 -15.93 23.40 31.13
N SER A 258 -15.40 24.15 30.20
CA SER A 258 -15.26 25.61 30.05
C SER A 258 -14.82 25.93 28.61
N SER A 259 -15.36 26.96 27.98
CA SER A 259 -14.83 28.32 27.85
C SER A 259 -13.70 28.45 26.82
N GLU A 260 -13.56 29.40 25.99
CA GLU A 260 -13.87 30.79 25.88
C GLU A 260 -13.69 31.23 24.43
N GLU A 261 -14.55 32.01 23.93
CA GLU A 261 -14.49 33.47 23.60
C GLU A 261 -13.73 33.78 22.29
N SER A 262 -14.11 34.68 21.45
CA SER A 262 -14.93 35.86 21.45
C SER A 262 -15.17 36.33 20.03
N ASP A 263 -16.35 36.84 19.75
CA ASP A 263 -16.72 38.21 19.35
C ASP A 263 -15.91 38.83 18.18
N ASP A 264 -16.48 39.42 17.19
CA ASP A 264 -17.38 40.58 17.07
C ASP A 264 -17.88 40.65 15.63
N ASP A 265 -19.12 40.77 15.42
CA ASP A 265 -20.00 41.93 15.17
C ASP A 265 -19.75 42.76 13.89
N LEU A 266 -20.86 43.00 13.31
CA LEU A 266 -21.46 44.17 12.65
C LEU A 266 -21.70 44.03 11.14
N ASP A 267 -22.93 43.83 10.86
CA ASP A 267 -23.99 44.78 10.44
C ASP A 267 -23.86 45.30 8.98
N SER A 268 -24.92 45.04 8.37
CA SER A 268 -25.96 45.88 7.72
C SER A 268 -25.77 46.28 6.26
N GLU A 269 -26.89 46.04 5.69
CA GLU A 269 -27.70 46.90 4.78
C GLU A 269 -27.49 46.75 3.26
N SER A 270 -28.57 46.13 2.78
CA SER A 270 -29.32 46.43 1.55
C SER A 270 -29.04 47.81 0.90
N ILE A 271 -28.98 47.87 -0.42
CA ILE A 271 -29.73 48.87 -1.23
C ILE A 271 -29.85 48.31 -2.67
N LEU A 272 -31.11 48.30 -3.09
CA LEU A 272 -31.59 48.22 -4.47
C LEU A 272 -31.23 49.48 -5.23
N THR A 273 -30.94 49.38 -6.53
CA THR A 273 -31.31 50.33 -7.60
C THR A 273 -31.12 49.61 -8.93
N GLU A 274 -32.15 49.21 -9.60
CA GLU A 274 -32.86 49.88 -10.67
C GLU A 274 -32.05 50.40 -11.88
N GLU A 275 -32.53 49.93 -13.00
CA GLU A 275 -32.21 50.15 -14.41
C GLU A 275 -32.08 51.64 -14.85
N PRO A 276 -31.68 51.91 -16.11
CA PRO A 276 -32.70 52.25 -17.13
C PRO A 276 -32.43 51.73 -18.53
N ILE A 277 -33.42 51.26 -19.19
CA ILE A 277 -34.27 51.52 -20.34
C ILE A 277 -33.75 52.63 -21.29
N GLY A 278 -33.68 52.32 -22.53
CA GLY A 278 -33.70 53.21 -23.67
C GLY A 278 -34.19 52.43 -24.92
N GLU A 279 -35.46 52.43 -25.21
CA GLU A 279 -36.18 53.20 -26.23
C GLU A 279 -35.50 53.18 -27.63
N THR A 280 -36.15 53.04 -28.74
CA THR A 280 -37.50 52.95 -29.32
C THR A 280 -37.33 52.67 -30.78
N ASN A 281 -38.24 52.00 -31.45
CA ASN A 281 -39.12 52.64 -32.43
C ASN A 281 -40.19 51.66 -33.00
N THR A 282 -41.38 52.15 -32.77
CA THR A 282 -42.67 51.76 -33.33
C THR A 282 -42.74 52.12 -34.79
N ASN A 283 -43.48 51.34 -35.55
CA ASN A 283 -44.46 51.84 -36.52
C ASN A 283 -45.61 50.89 -36.66
N ILE A 284 -46.72 51.44 -36.29
CA ILE A 284 -48.12 50.98 -36.44
C ILE A 284 -48.58 51.35 -37.87
N VAL A 285 -49.28 50.45 -38.52
CA VAL A 285 -50.43 50.82 -39.38
C VAL A 285 -51.43 49.69 -39.28
N ASP A 286 -52.62 50.12 -38.92
CA ASP A 286 -53.91 49.43 -38.81
C ASP A 286 -54.46 48.93 -40.16
N GLU A 287 -55.39 48.03 -39.98
CA GLU A 287 -56.74 47.90 -40.47
C GLU A 287 -57.11 46.69 -41.36
N ASN A 288 -58.13 46.06 -40.82
CA ASN A 288 -59.35 45.52 -41.34
C ASN A 288 -59.45 44.10 -41.91
N ILE A 289 -60.12 43.33 -41.02
CA ILE A 289 -61.32 42.51 -41.20
C ILE A 289 -61.80 42.20 -42.63
N SER A 290 -61.80 40.93 -43.00
CA SER A 290 -63.03 40.20 -43.46
C SER A 290 -62.74 38.68 -43.60
N SER A 291 -63.58 37.95 -42.93
CA SER A 291 -64.28 36.68 -43.23
C SER A 291 -63.74 35.68 -44.30
N GLU A 292 -63.61 34.45 -43.81
CA GLU A 292 -64.00 33.23 -44.55
C GLU A 292 -63.14 32.85 -45.74
N GLU A 293 -62.26 31.87 -45.51
CA GLU A 293 -62.20 30.65 -46.31
C GLU A 293 -61.24 29.65 -45.65
N LEU A 294 -61.74 28.48 -45.24
CA LEU A 294 -60.98 27.33 -44.79
C LEU A 294 -60.19 26.77 -45.98
N ASN A 295 -58.87 27.07 -46.02
CA ASN A 295 -57.96 26.37 -46.88
C ASN A 295 -57.31 25.22 -46.07
N ILE A 296 -57.61 24.00 -46.48
CA ILE A 296 -56.94 22.78 -46.06
C ILE A 296 -55.61 22.77 -46.83
N GLU A 297 -54.52 23.15 -46.12
CA GLU A 297 -53.18 22.97 -46.66
C GLU A 297 -52.85 21.48 -46.73
N GLU A 298 -52.38 21.05 -47.86
CA GLU A 298 -51.84 19.75 -48.16
C GLU A 298 -50.65 19.45 -47.18
N VAL A 299 -50.60 18.20 -46.76
CA VAL A 299 -49.48 17.65 -45.98
C VAL A 299 -48.21 17.91 -46.77
N ILE A 300 -47.33 18.80 -46.23
CA ILE A 300 -45.99 18.94 -46.72
C ILE A 300 -45.27 17.64 -46.34
N GLU A 301 -45.01 16.79 -47.34
CA GLU A 301 -44.03 15.73 -47.26
C GLU A 301 -42.69 16.39 -46.93
N THR A 302 -42.24 16.23 -45.73
CA THR A 302 -40.86 16.53 -45.34
C THR A 302 -39.96 15.65 -46.16
N GLU A 303 -39.22 16.22 -47.12
CA GLU A 303 -38.10 15.53 -47.78
C GLU A 303 -37.27 14.91 -46.66
N GLU A 304 -37.07 13.56 -46.69
CA GLU A 304 -36.12 12.86 -45.87
C GLU A 304 -34.77 13.48 -46.17
N VAL A 305 -34.27 14.29 -45.26
CA VAL A 305 -32.90 14.77 -45.28
C VAL A 305 -32.03 13.55 -45.02
N ASP A 306 -31.35 13.15 -46.08
CA ASP A 306 -30.35 12.08 -46.07
C ASP A 306 -29.32 12.38 -44.96
N ILE A 307 -29.40 11.60 -43.88
CA ILE A 307 -28.60 11.75 -42.68
C ILE A 307 -27.11 11.64 -43.03
N ASP A 308 -26.76 11.01 -44.12
CA ASP A 308 -25.41 10.91 -44.67
C ASP A 308 -24.90 12.22 -45.33
N GLN A 309 -25.74 13.22 -45.58
CA GLN A 309 -25.33 14.53 -46.06
C GLN A 309 -25.20 15.62 -45.00
N VAL A 310 -25.65 15.36 -43.79
CA VAL A 310 -25.19 16.06 -42.61
C VAL A 310 -23.84 15.45 -42.18
N ALA A 311 -22.91 15.28 -43.14
CA ALA A 311 -21.51 15.18 -42.81
C ALA A 311 -21.23 16.39 -41.95
N GLU A 312 -21.13 16.19 -40.67
CA GLU A 312 -20.61 17.11 -39.69
C GLU A 312 -19.52 17.93 -40.42
N ARG A 313 -19.74 19.19 -40.62
CA ARG A 313 -18.64 20.12 -40.83
C ARG A 313 -17.83 20.03 -39.54
N LYS A 314 -16.94 19.02 -39.46
CA LYS A 314 -15.97 18.88 -38.38
C LYS A 314 -15.25 20.20 -38.36
N LYS A 315 -15.59 21.06 -37.40
CA LYS A 315 -14.78 22.25 -37.12
C LYS A 315 -13.36 21.73 -37.04
N PRO A 316 -12.36 22.34 -37.72
CA PRO A 316 -11.00 21.83 -37.63
C PRO A 316 -10.66 21.69 -36.15
N LYS A 317 -10.41 20.44 -35.69
CA LYS A 317 -10.06 20.15 -34.29
C LYS A 317 -8.88 21.09 -33.99
N ARG A 318 -9.02 21.99 -33.03
CA ARG A 318 -7.88 22.80 -32.56
C ARG A 318 -6.78 21.82 -32.17
N LYS A 319 -5.56 22.03 -32.62
CA LYS A 319 -4.43 21.18 -32.27
C LYS A 319 -4.09 21.40 -30.81
N TYR A 320 -3.85 20.32 -30.03
CA TYR A 320 -3.40 20.40 -28.65
C TYR A 320 -2.11 21.20 -28.54
N GLN A 321 -2.03 22.11 -27.59
CA GLN A 321 -0.85 22.94 -27.30
C GLN A 321 -0.27 22.56 -25.95
N LEU A 322 1.03 22.24 -25.93
CA LEU A 322 1.74 21.95 -24.70
C LEU A 322 1.76 23.19 -23.78
N PRO A 323 1.83 23.01 -22.46
CA PRO A 323 1.94 24.11 -21.49
C PRO A 323 3.16 24.98 -21.79
N SER A 324 3.00 26.32 -21.71
CA SER A 324 4.13 27.27 -21.82
C SER A 324 4.84 27.39 -20.47
N SER A 325 6.15 27.66 -20.50
CA SER A 325 6.92 27.99 -19.30
C SER A 325 6.47 29.28 -18.61
N ASP A 326 5.62 30.10 -19.25
CA ASP A 326 5.03 31.32 -18.65
C ASP A 326 4.04 30.98 -17.52
N LEU A 327 3.56 29.74 -17.44
CA LEU A 327 2.71 29.25 -16.35
C LEU A 327 3.49 28.97 -15.06
N LEU A 328 4.83 29.08 -15.12
CA LEU A 328 5.73 28.76 -14.01
C LEU A 328 6.35 30.03 -13.44
N ASP A 329 6.59 30.03 -12.14
CA ASP A 329 7.18 31.16 -11.41
C ASP A 329 8.62 31.43 -11.87
N ASP A 330 8.95 32.73 -11.96
CA ASP A 330 10.30 33.14 -12.30
C ASP A 330 11.29 32.84 -11.19
N PRO A 331 12.46 32.26 -11.50
CA PRO A 331 13.46 31.95 -10.50
C PRO A 331 13.97 33.23 -9.82
N VAL A 332 13.79 33.28 -8.49
CA VAL A 332 14.36 34.35 -7.68
C VAL A 332 15.86 34.08 -7.51
N ASN A 333 16.70 34.89 -8.10
CA ASN A 333 18.15 34.83 -7.94
C ASN A 333 18.57 35.31 -6.54
N ILE A 334 18.45 34.43 -5.55
CA ILE A 334 19.11 34.58 -4.25
C ILE A 334 20.52 33.98 -4.42
N SER A 335 21.38 34.65 -5.12
CA SER A 335 22.78 34.23 -5.20
C SER A 335 23.51 34.81 -3.99
N ASP A 336 23.47 34.11 -2.87
CA ASP A 336 24.60 34.18 -1.92
C ASP A 336 25.80 33.49 -2.61
N ASN A 337 26.36 34.14 -3.60
CA ASN A 337 27.66 33.73 -4.11
C ASN A 337 28.66 33.95 -2.98
N LEU A 338 28.94 32.89 -2.23
CA LEU A 338 30.00 32.91 -1.25
C LEU A 338 31.25 33.48 -1.92
N SER A 339 31.78 34.54 -1.37
CA SER A 339 32.97 35.14 -1.91
C SER A 339 34.10 34.11 -1.87
N ARG A 340 35.05 34.24 -2.76
CA ARG A 340 36.22 33.34 -2.76
C ARG A 340 36.93 33.34 -1.40
N ASP A 341 36.96 34.49 -0.73
CA ASP A 341 37.62 34.64 0.58
C ASP A 341 36.85 33.87 1.67
N GLU A 342 35.53 33.91 1.68
CA GLU A 342 34.71 33.10 2.58
C GLU A 342 34.85 31.60 2.34
N LEU A 343 34.99 31.18 1.09
CA LEU A 343 35.24 29.76 0.78
C LEU A 343 36.59 29.31 1.28
N VAL A 344 37.63 30.14 1.16
CA VAL A 344 38.98 29.87 1.68
C VAL A 344 38.94 29.85 3.21
N GLU A 345 38.27 30.77 3.87
CA GLU A 345 38.12 30.79 5.31
C GLU A 345 37.42 29.53 5.81
N ARG A 346 36.30 29.12 5.20
CA ARG A 346 35.62 27.88 5.53
C ARG A 346 36.47 26.64 5.32
N ALA A 347 37.28 26.59 4.24
CA ALA A 347 38.21 25.49 3.99
C ALA A 347 39.28 25.37 5.05
N ASN A 348 39.86 26.52 5.48
CA ASN A 348 40.85 26.57 6.56
C ASN A 348 40.23 26.15 7.90
N TYR A 349 39.00 26.64 8.20
CA TYR A 349 38.30 26.27 9.41
C TYR A 349 37.95 24.77 9.45
N LEU A 350 37.55 24.18 8.32
CA LEU A 350 37.30 22.75 8.20
C LEU A 350 38.58 21.95 8.46
N THR A 351 39.73 22.38 7.85
CA THR A 351 41.05 21.74 8.04
C THR A 351 41.47 21.77 9.52
N GLN A 352 41.32 22.92 10.17
CA GLN A 352 41.65 23.08 11.59
C GLN A 352 40.74 22.25 12.50
N SER A 353 39.48 22.17 12.18
CA SER A 353 38.48 21.39 12.92
C SER A 353 38.80 19.89 12.84
N MET A 354 39.11 19.37 11.64
CA MET A 354 39.52 17.97 11.48
C MET A 354 40.78 17.65 12.28
N ALA A 355 41.80 18.53 12.26
CA ALA A 355 43.02 18.36 13.03
C ALA A 355 42.77 18.35 14.53
N THR A 356 41.83 19.18 15.05
CA THR A 356 41.38 19.20 16.45
C THR A 356 40.81 17.86 16.89
N PHE A 357 40.11 17.16 16.01
CA PHE A 357 39.58 15.81 16.25
C PHE A 357 40.56 14.68 15.96
N GLY A 358 41.84 15.01 15.70
CA GLY A 358 42.88 14.01 15.47
C GLY A 358 42.80 13.33 14.10
N VAL A 359 42.21 13.97 13.11
CA VAL A 359 42.18 13.53 11.72
C VAL A 359 42.88 14.57 10.86
N GLU A 360 44.09 14.26 10.43
CA GLU A 360 44.91 15.13 9.60
C GLU A 360 44.55 14.97 8.12
N GLY A 361 44.32 16.07 7.45
CA GLY A 361 44.05 16.15 6.02
C GLY A 361 44.04 17.60 5.58
N LYS A 362 44.25 17.86 4.30
CA LYS A 362 44.26 19.21 3.71
C LYS A 362 43.16 19.34 2.66
N VAL A 363 42.39 20.43 2.71
CA VAL A 363 41.47 20.77 1.64
C VAL A 363 42.29 21.17 0.42
N VAL A 364 42.08 20.44 -0.68
CA VAL A 364 42.79 20.69 -1.96
C VAL A 364 41.93 21.40 -2.97
N ASN A 365 40.60 21.11 -3.00
CA ASN A 365 39.63 21.75 -3.87
C ASN A 365 38.38 22.08 -3.12
N VAL A 366 37.69 23.14 -3.56
CA VAL A 366 36.36 23.54 -3.08
C VAL A 366 35.45 23.68 -4.26
N HIS A 367 34.33 22.96 -4.29
CA HIS A 367 33.33 23.04 -5.34
C HIS A 367 32.05 23.64 -4.73
N PRO A 368 31.85 24.98 -4.91
CA PRO A 368 30.64 25.60 -4.43
C PRO A 368 29.46 25.22 -5.33
N GLY A 369 28.38 24.80 -4.72
CA GLY A 369 27.12 24.54 -5.39
C GLY A 369 25.99 25.42 -4.84
N PRO A 370 24.81 25.39 -5.44
CA PRO A 370 23.69 26.25 -5.04
C PRO A 370 23.15 25.91 -3.64
N ILE A 371 23.29 24.68 -3.22
CA ILE A 371 22.66 24.17 -2.00
C ILE A 371 23.69 23.68 -1.02
N ILE A 372 24.71 23.00 -1.50
CA ILE A 372 25.82 22.47 -0.70
C ILE A 372 27.15 22.92 -1.32
N THR A 373 28.20 22.98 -0.49
CA THR A 373 29.57 23.12 -0.94
C THR A 373 30.31 21.81 -0.69
N LEU A 374 30.97 21.27 -1.71
CA LEU A 374 31.81 20.08 -1.61
C LEU A 374 33.27 20.50 -1.38
N PHE A 375 33.82 20.08 -0.25
CA PHE A 375 35.25 20.22 0.09
C PHE A 375 35.97 18.89 -0.23
N GLU A 376 36.95 18.95 -1.11
CA GLU A 376 37.76 17.82 -1.45
C GLU A 376 39.00 17.85 -0.57
N VAL A 377 39.15 16.81 0.26
CA VAL A 377 40.22 16.70 1.30
C VAL A 377 41.15 15.58 0.95
N GLU A 378 42.44 15.88 0.90
CA GLU A 378 43.48 14.88 0.78
C GLU A 378 43.89 14.41 2.21
N PRO A 379 43.70 13.11 2.55
CA PRO A 379 44.11 12.57 3.84
C PRO A 379 45.64 12.60 3.99
N ALA A 380 46.14 12.93 5.17
CA ALA A 380 47.58 12.78 5.45
C ALA A 380 48.01 11.31 5.43
N GLU A 381 49.32 11.07 5.25
CA GLU A 381 49.87 9.71 5.20
C GLU A 381 49.51 8.90 6.46
N GLY A 382 48.99 7.68 6.26
CA GLY A 382 48.59 6.77 7.35
C GLY A 382 47.24 7.04 7.98
N VAL A 383 46.48 8.06 7.55
CA VAL A 383 45.14 8.34 8.04
C VAL A 383 44.12 7.48 7.26
N ARG A 384 43.36 6.65 8.00
CA ARG A 384 42.32 5.80 7.42
C ARG A 384 41.11 6.61 7.04
N VAL A 385 40.59 6.38 5.83
CA VAL A 385 39.39 7.04 5.27
C VAL A 385 38.14 6.95 6.18
N ASN A 386 37.99 5.82 6.88
CA ASN A 386 36.88 5.63 7.82
C ASN A 386 36.86 6.62 8.99
N LYS A 387 38.00 7.24 9.36
CA LYS A 387 38.01 8.28 10.41
C LYS A 387 37.24 9.51 9.98
N PHE A 388 37.31 9.89 8.69
CA PHE A 388 36.54 11.02 8.16
C PHE A 388 35.04 10.76 8.21
N VAL A 389 34.60 9.52 7.88
CA VAL A 389 33.20 9.12 7.94
C VAL A 389 32.65 9.19 9.36
N GLN A 390 33.46 8.84 10.36
CA GLN A 390 33.08 8.88 11.77
C GLN A 390 32.93 10.32 12.30
N LEU A 391 33.65 11.28 11.71
CA LEU A 391 33.60 12.69 12.10
C LEU A 391 32.38 13.44 11.57
N SER A 392 31.53 12.85 10.76
CA SER A 392 30.42 13.54 10.09
C SER A 392 29.53 14.35 11.05
N ASP A 393 29.22 13.81 12.22
CA ASP A 393 28.36 14.46 13.21
C ASP A 393 29.09 15.54 14.02
N ASP A 394 30.37 15.34 14.33
CA ASP A 394 31.22 16.34 14.98
C ASP A 394 31.50 17.52 14.05
N LEU A 395 31.76 17.26 12.76
CA LEU A 395 31.92 18.29 11.75
C LEU A 395 30.60 19.07 11.54
N ALA A 396 29.44 18.40 11.54
CA ALA A 396 28.15 19.09 11.45
C ALA A 396 27.97 20.10 12.58
N ARG A 397 28.33 19.71 13.82
CA ARG A 397 28.27 20.58 14.98
C ARG A 397 29.20 21.79 14.88
N VAL A 398 30.45 21.56 14.47
CA VAL A 398 31.47 22.63 14.43
C VAL A 398 31.25 23.58 13.26
N MET A 399 30.79 23.05 12.10
CA MET A 399 30.50 23.85 10.91
C MET A 399 29.11 24.52 10.96
N GLU A 400 28.40 24.36 12.09
CA GLU A 400 27.02 24.90 12.28
C GLU A 400 26.06 24.44 11.18
N ALA A 401 26.26 23.22 10.68
CA ALA A 401 25.48 22.64 9.61
C ALA A 401 24.43 21.65 10.16
N SER A 402 23.26 21.56 9.51
CA SER A 402 22.22 20.62 9.87
C SER A 402 22.67 19.16 9.75
N SER A 403 23.52 18.88 8.76
CA SER A 403 24.15 17.57 8.56
C SER A 403 25.41 17.73 7.69
N VAL A 404 26.36 16.82 7.81
CA VAL A 404 27.53 16.72 6.94
C VAL A 404 27.60 15.31 6.37
N ARG A 405 27.72 15.21 5.04
CA ARG A 405 27.91 13.92 4.36
C ARG A 405 29.36 13.76 3.92
N VAL A 406 29.92 12.60 4.19
CA VAL A 406 31.30 12.27 3.83
C VAL A 406 31.30 11.21 2.75
N ILE A 407 31.91 11.49 1.60
CA ILE A 407 32.14 10.56 0.48
C ILE A 407 33.59 10.08 0.58
N ALA A 408 33.77 8.82 0.89
CA ALA A 408 35.09 8.35 1.26
C ALA A 408 35.41 6.94 0.70
N PRO A 409 36.22 6.83 -0.35
CA PRO A 409 36.80 7.91 -1.16
C PRO A 409 35.84 8.50 -2.20
N ILE A 410 36.19 9.62 -2.83
CA ILE A 410 35.49 10.10 -4.03
C ILE A 410 35.76 9.10 -5.17
N PRO A 411 34.74 8.64 -5.91
CA PRO A 411 34.93 7.73 -7.03
C PRO A 411 35.98 8.23 -8.01
N GLY A 412 36.99 7.37 -8.30
CA GLY A 412 38.10 7.72 -9.23
C GLY A 412 39.19 8.63 -8.66
N LYS A 413 39.10 9.05 -7.37
CA LYS A 413 40.12 9.90 -6.71
C LYS A 413 40.61 9.28 -5.40
N SER A 414 41.79 9.70 -4.95
CA SER A 414 42.34 9.33 -3.64
C SER A 414 41.84 10.22 -2.49
N SER A 415 41.14 11.28 -2.81
CA SER A 415 40.62 12.26 -1.87
C SER A 415 39.28 11.86 -1.27
N VAL A 416 38.95 12.49 -0.15
CA VAL A 416 37.66 12.38 0.55
C VAL A 416 36.84 13.62 0.29
N GLY A 417 35.58 13.45 -0.07
CA GLY A 417 34.63 14.53 -0.24
C GLY A 417 33.85 14.81 1.05
N ILE A 418 33.83 16.06 1.50
CA ILE A 418 33.03 16.52 2.62
C ILE A 418 32.00 17.51 2.09
N GLU A 419 30.74 17.12 2.07
CA GLU A 419 29.61 17.93 1.63
C GLU A 419 29.00 18.66 2.83
N ILE A 420 29.03 19.99 2.77
CA ILE A 420 28.52 20.87 3.82
C ILE A 420 27.40 21.75 3.24
N PRO A 421 26.21 21.78 3.85
CA PRO A 421 25.13 22.66 3.43
C PRO A 421 25.52 24.15 3.46
N ASN A 422 25.05 24.89 2.49
CA ASN A 422 25.16 26.34 2.50
C ASN A 422 24.25 26.93 3.58
N ARG A 423 24.59 28.09 4.13
CA ARG A 423 23.74 28.74 5.16
C ARG A 423 22.38 29.13 4.60
N ASN A 424 22.38 29.64 3.37
CA ASN A 424 21.16 29.98 2.63
C ASN A 424 21.12 29.16 1.33
N PRO A 425 20.58 27.93 1.35
CA PRO A 425 20.52 27.10 0.16
C PRO A 425 19.53 27.70 -0.85
N ALA A 426 19.95 27.79 -2.12
CA ALA A 426 19.11 28.28 -3.21
C ALA A 426 17.98 27.28 -3.55
N THR A 427 16.81 27.78 -3.90
CA THR A 427 15.72 26.96 -4.42
C THR A 427 15.99 26.65 -5.90
N VAL A 428 15.86 25.42 -6.29
CA VAL A 428 15.92 24.99 -7.70
C VAL A 428 14.51 25.09 -8.27
N TYR A 429 14.22 26.10 -9.09
CA TYR A 429 12.91 26.30 -9.70
C TYR A 429 12.72 25.36 -10.90
N PHE A 430 11.53 24.79 -11.03
CA PHE A 430 11.16 23.89 -12.13
C PHE A 430 11.28 24.60 -13.50
N LYS A 431 10.89 25.86 -13.59
CA LYS A 431 11.04 26.68 -14.78
C LYS A 431 12.47 26.70 -15.33
N SER A 432 13.46 26.76 -14.42
CA SER A 432 14.88 26.79 -14.83
C SER A 432 15.31 25.48 -15.48
N VAL A 433 14.71 24.36 -15.08
CA VAL A 433 15.05 23.04 -15.62
C VAL A 433 14.32 22.76 -16.93
N VAL A 434 13.04 23.11 -17.01
CA VAL A 434 12.24 22.94 -18.23
C VAL A 434 12.76 23.79 -19.39
N ASN A 435 13.24 25.02 -19.12
CA ASN A 435 13.79 25.90 -20.13
C ASN A 435 15.24 25.58 -20.50
N SER A 436 15.85 24.56 -19.92
CA SER A 436 17.21 24.18 -20.24
C SER A 436 17.32 23.43 -21.57
N PRO A 437 18.45 23.53 -22.28
CA PRO A 437 18.70 22.76 -23.52
C PRO A 437 18.59 21.25 -23.29
N GLU A 438 19.03 20.76 -22.11
CA GLU A 438 19.02 19.36 -21.76
C GLU A 438 17.61 18.77 -21.71
N PHE A 439 16.59 19.58 -21.38
CA PHE A 439 15.20 19.16 -21.39
C PHE A 439 14.51 19.52 -22.72
N ALA A 440 14.68 20.75 -23.21
CA ALA A 440 13.98 21.25 -24.40
C ALA A 440 14.38 20.52 -25.69
N GLU A 441 15.64 20.10 -25.81
CA GLU A 441 16.15 19.35 -26.98
C GLU A 441 16.07 17.85 -26.81
N ALA A 442 15.46 17.35 -25.71
CA ALA A 442 15.35 15.94 -25.47
C ALA A 442 14.40 15.24 -26.44
N ASN A 443 14.89 14.22 -27.13
CA ASN A 443 14.12 13.47 -28.14
C ASN A 443 13.12 12.46 -27.53
N SER A 444 12.98 12.39 -26.21
CA SER A 444 12.12 11.41 -25.54
C SER A 444 10.94 12.08 -24.86
N LEU A 445 9.75 11.59 -25.14
CA LEU A 445 8.49 11.99 -24.50
C LEU A 445 8.46 11.78 -22.98
N LEU A 446 9.33 10.91 -22.46
CA LEU A 446 9.41 10.56 -21.05
C LEU A 446 10.69 11.10 -20.38
N THR A 447 11.18 12.26 -20.88
CA THR A 447 12.25 12.99 -20.21
C THR A 447 11.71 13.73 -19.02
N LEU A 448 12.38 13.61 -17.89
CA LEU A 448 12.00 14.18 -16.61
C LEU A 448 12.94 15.33 -16.24
N ALA A 449 12.40 16.51 -16.01
CA ALA A 449 13.11 17.70 -15.55
C ALA A 449 13.30 17.62 -14.02
N ILE A 450 14.21 16.76 -13.56
CA ILE A 450 14.32 16.43 -12.14
C ILE A 450 14.88 17.57 -11.30
N GLY A 451 15.95 18.23 -11.76
CA GLY A 451 16.55 19.29 -10.96
C GLY A 451 18.00 19.61 -11.29
N LYS A 452 18.83 19.82 -10.27
CA LYS A 452 20.24 20.17 -10.43
C LYS A 452 21.15 19.23 -9.66
N THR A 453 22.37 19.05 -10.17
CA THR A 453 23.45 18.35 -9.47
C THR A 453 24.01 19.23 -8.34
N THR A 454 24.90 18.65 -7.52
CA THR A 454 25.60 19.39 -6.46
C THR A 454 26.51 20.51 -7.02
N SER A 455 26.96 20.40 -8.26
CA SER A 455 27.72 21.45 -8.97
C SER A 455 26.84 22.54 -9.59
N GLY A 456 25.50 22.40 -9.55
CA GLY A 456 24.57 23.35 -10.12
C GLY A 456 24.16 23.08 -11.58
N GLU A 457 24.71 22.04 -12.20
CA GLU A 457 24.35 21.61 -13.55
C GLU A 457 22.94 21.05 -13.59
N ILE A 458 22.23 21.30 -14.70
CA ILE A 458 20.90 20.72 -14.90
C ILE A 458 20.99 19.20 -15.01
N SER A 459 20.07 18.52 -14.37
CA SER A 459 19.97 17.06 -14.43
C SER A 459 18.57 16.64 -14.89
N THR A 460 18.54 15.92 -16.00
CA THR A 460 17.35 15.26 -16.53
C THR A 460 17.48 13.75 -16.42
N LEU A 461 16.37 13.08 -16.19
CA LEU A 461 16.29 11.64 -16.24
C LEU A 461 15.37 11.22 -17.37
N ASN A 462 15.58 10.01 -17.91
CA ASN A 462 14.74 9.50 -19.00
C ASN A 462 14.09 8.18 -18.57
N LEU A 463 12.76 8.19 -18.38
CA LEU A 463 12.01 7.04 -17.90
C LEU A 463 12.00 5.87 -18.90
N SER A 464 12.14 6.12 -20.21
CA SER A 464 12.27 5.05 -21.21
C SER A 464 13.58 4.27 -21.07
N LYS A 465 14.66 4.96 -20.66
CA LYS A 465 15.99 4.35 -20.43
C LYS A 465 16.09 3.67 -19.08
N MET A 466 15.50 4.28 -18.05
CA MET A 466 15.33 3.70 -16.71
C MET A 466 13.87 3.26 -16.51
N PRO A 467 13.48 2.07 -16.95
CA PRO A 467 12.08 1.74 -17.24
C PRO A 467 11.13 1.92 -16.07
N HIS A 468 11.64 1.80 -14.85
CA HIS A 468 10.86 1.91 -13.62
C HIS A 468 11.67 2.65 -12.57
N LEU A 469 11.00 3.49 -11.79
CA LEU A 469 11.61 4.35 -10.79
C LEU A 469 10.98 4.11 -9.43
N LEU A 470 11.82 3.82 -8.44
CA LEU A 470 11.42 3.74 -7.04
C LEU A 470 11.84 5.03 -6.32
N ILE A 471 10.92 5.64 -5.60
CA ILE A 471 11.14 6.87 -4.84
C ILE A 471 10.81 6.63 -3.38
N ALA A 472 11.74 6.90 -2.46
CA ALA A 472 11.43 6.75 -1.05
C ALA A 472 12.05 7.87 -0.20
N GLY A 473 11.39 8.21 0.92
CA GLY A 473 11.85 9.22 1.85
C GLY A 473 10.78 9.59 2.87
N THR A 474 11.16 10.21 3.98
CA THR A 474 10.23 10.61 5.04
C THR A 474 9.32 11.78 4.62
N THR A 475 8.27 12.02 5.38
CA THR A 475 7.36 13.17 5.17
C THR A 475 8.17 14.49 5.24
N GLY A 476 7.90 15.41 4.30
CA GLY A 476 8.61 16.69 4.21
C GLY A 476 10.00 16.62 3.56
N SER A 477 10.48 15.45 3.15
CA SER A 477 11.78 15.29 2.49
C SER A 477 11.81 15.80 1.04
N GLY A 478 10.65 15.94 0.37
CA GLY A 478 10.50 16.37 -1.02
C GLY A 478 9.92 15.31 -1.96
N LYS A 479 9.52 14.14 -1.46
CA LYS A 479 8.95 13.03 -2.25
C LYS A 479 7.76 13.44 -3.11
N SER A 480 6.74 14.09 -2.52
CA SER A 480 5.53 14.49 -3.23
C SER A 480 5.82 15.55 -4.28
N VAL A 481 6.72 16.49 -3.99
CA VAL A 481 7.16 17.48 -4.97
C VAL A 481 7.87 16.81 -6.16
N CYS A 482 8.67 15.77 -5.91
CA CYS A 482 9.32 15.01 -6.99
C CYS A 482 8.30 14.27 -7.87
N ILE A 483 7.28 13.69 -7.30
CA ILE A 483 6.20 13.05 -8.07
C ILE A 483 5.51 14.10 -8.95
N ASN A 484 5.20 15.28 -8.41
CA ASN A 484 4.63 16.39 -9.15
C ASN A 484 5.56 16.87 -10.27
N THR A 485 6.85 17.00 -9.99
CA THR A 485 7.89 17.33 -10.98
C THR A 485 7.92 16.32 -12.13
N ILE A 486 7.81 15.02 -11.83
CA ILE A 486 7.77 13.96 -12.84
C ILE A 486 6.51 14.05 -13.70
N ILE A 487 5.34 14.20 -13.10
CA ILE A 487 4.07 14.32 -13.83
C ILE A 487 4.10 15.56 -14.72
N CYS A 488 4.44 16.73 -14.17
CA CYS A 488 4.52 17.98 -14.94
C CYS A 488 5.58 17.92 -16.04
N SER A 489 6.74 17.29 -15.82
CA SER A 489 7.74 17.09 -16.88
C SER A 489 7.15 16.40 -18.11
N ILE A 490 6.37 15.36 -17.90
CA ILE A 490 5.70 14.61 -18.97
C ILE A 490 4.64 15.47 -19.65
N LEU A 491 3.86 16.24 -18.89
CA LEU A 491 2.85 17.15 -19.45
C LEU A 491 3.46 18.28 -20.31
N TYR A 492 4.69 18.71 -19.99
CA TYR A 492 5.43 19.70 -20.79
C TYR A 492 6.07 19.11 -22.05
N SER A 493 6.24 17.79 -22.13
CA SER A 493 6.93 17.09 -23.24
C SER A 493 6.02 16.25 -24.13
N SER A 494 4.77 15.97 -23.73
CA SER A 494 3.91 15.02 -24.45
C SER A 494 2.44 15.43 -24.50
N THR A 495 1.77 15.02 -25.57
CA THR A 495 0.33 15.18 -25.75
C THR A 495 -0.44 14.01 -25.11
N PRO A 496 -1.75 14.17 -24.87
CA PRO A 496 -2.59 13.08 -24.34
C PRO A 496 -2.69 11.86 -25.25
N GLU A 497 -2.39 11.99 -26.53
CA GLU A 497 -2.35 10.88 -27.50
C GLU A 497 -1.04 10.09 -27.40
N GLU A 498 0.03 10.72 -26.87
CA GLU A 498 1.36 10.13 -26.77
C GLU A 498 1.60 9.48 -25.40
N VAL A 499 1.08 10.06 -24.30
CA VAL A 499 1.29 9.55 -22.94
C VAL A 499 0.01 9.59 -22.13
N LYS A 500 -0.29 8.47 -21.47
CA LYS A 500 -1.39 8.29 -20.52
C LYS A 500 -0.87 7.96 -19.13
N PHE A 501 -1.60 8.39 -18.10
CA PHE A 501 -1.31 8.07 -16.70
C PHE A 501 -2.35 7.12 -16.12
N VAL A 502 -1.89 6.26 -15.23
CA VAL A 502 -2.71 5.57 -14.23
C VAL A 502 -2.19 6.02 -12.87
N MET A 503 -3.04 6.60 -12.05
CA MET A 503 -2.64 7.18 -10.76
C MET A 503 -3.32 6.45 -9.62
N ILE A 504 -2.53 6.04 -8.62
CA ILE A 504 -2.99 5.35 -7.41
C ILE A 504 -2.58 6.18 -6.19
N ASP A 505 -3.57 6.75 -5.50
CA ASP A 505 -3.41 7.56 -4.28
C ASP A 505 -4.34 7.06 -3.17
N PRO A 506 -3.90 6.09 -2.35
CA PRO A 506 -4.73 5.55 -1.27
C PRO A 506 -5.12 6.59 -0.22
N LYS A 507 -4.36 7.68 -0.09
CA LYS A 507 -4.57 8.74 0.90
C LYS A 507 -5.54 9.83 0.44
N LYS A 508 -5.82 9.93 -0.86
CA LYS A 508 -6.70 10.92 -1.49
C LYS A 508 -6.23 12.38 -1.27
N VAL A 509 -4.94 12.61 -1.15
CA VAL A 509 -4.38 13.93 -0.80
C VAL A 509 -3.49 14.47 -1.90
N GLU A 510 -2.47 13.70 -2.30
CA GLU A 510 -1.37 14.19 -3.13
C GLU A 510 -1.75 14.34 -4.61
N MET A 511 -2.61 13.45 -5.13
CA MET A 511 -2.94 13.41 -6.56
C MET A 511 -4.30 14.02 -6.90
N THR A 512 -5.02 14.57 -5.94
CA THR A 512 -6.39 15.08 -6.15
C THR A 512 -6.49 16.15 -7.24
N LEU A 513 -5.49 17.00 -7.38
CA LEU A 513 -5.43 18.05 -8.42
C LEU A 513 -5.42 17.47 -9.85
N TYR A 514 -4.81 16.32 -10.04
CA TYR A 514 -4.70 15.66 -11.34
C TYR A 514 -6.01 15.05 -11.85
N LYS A 515 -7.11 15.09 -11.08
CA LYS A 515 -8.45 14.73 -11.59
C LYS A 515 -8.86 15.55 -12.82
N GLN A 516 -8.32 16.77 -12.96
CA GLN A 516 -8.56 17.61 -14.14
C GLN A 516 -7.99 17.02 -15.45
N LEU A 517 -7.10 16.03 -15.35
CA LEU A 517 -6.57 15.29 -16.50
C LEU A 517 -7.55 14.22 -17.03
N GLU A 518 -8.73 14.07 -16.41
CA GLU A 518 -9.77 13.12 -16.87
C GLU A 518 -10.28 13.49 -18.28
N GLY A 519 -10.27 12.50 -19.17
CA GLY A 519 -10.56 12.70 -20.59
C GLY A 519 -9.38 13.29 -21.39
N TYR A 520 -8.21 13.51 -20.77
CA TYR A 520 -6.97 13.94 -21.42
C TYR A 520 -5.89 12.86 -21.22
N HIS A 521 -5.06 13.01 -20.19
CA HIS A 521 -3.95 12.10 -19.91
C HIS A 521 -4.30 10.93 -18.99
N LEU A 522 -5.40 10.99 -18.21
CA LEU A 522 -5.80 9.85 -17.37
C LEU A 522 -6.42 8.76 -18.23
N LEU A 523 -5.95 7.54 -17.99
CA LEU A 523 -6.44 6.33 -18.64
C LEU A 523 -7.70 5.84 -17.94
N LYS A 524 -8.77 5.60 -18.70
CA LYS A 524 -10.03 5.07 -18.17
C LYS A 524 -10.03 3.55 -18.20
N MET A 525 -10.66 2.94 -17.22
CA MET A 525 -10.83 1.48 -17.09
C MET A 525 -12.30 1.17 -16.84
N GLU A 526 -12.85 0.16 -17.52
CA GLU A 526 -14.28 -0.20 -17.41
C GLU A 526 -14.67 -0.60 -15.97
N ASP A 527 -13.77 -1.32 -15.28
CA ASP A 527 -14.02 -1.82 -13.91
C ASP A 527 -13.90 -0.74 -12.82
N ILE A 528 -13.37 0.44 -13.15
CA ILE A 528 -13.02 1.48 -12.19
C ILE A 528 -13.65 2.80 -12.61
N SER A 529 -14.59 3.29 -11.82
CA SER A 529 -15.28 4.56 -12.07
C SER A 529 -14.48 5.79 -11.62
N GLU A 530 -13.46 5.61 -10.77
CA GLU A 530 -12.64 6.68 -10.22
C GLU A 530 -11.55 7.07 -11.22
N PRO A 531 -11.37 8.37 -11.57
CA PRO A 531 -10.28 8.80 -12.44
C PRO A 531 -8.90 8.63 -11.79
N ILE A 532 -8.82 8.71 -10.46
CA ILE A 532 -7.64 8.39 -9.65
C ILE A 532 -8.03 7.29 -8.69
N VAL A 533 -7.29 6.21 -8.70
CA VAL A 533 -7.58 5.01 -7.91
C VAL A 533 -7.25 5.25 -6.45
N THR A 534 -8.24 5.08 -5.57
CA THR A 534 -8.11 5.40 -4.15
C THR A 534 -8.31 4.21 -3.22
N SER A 535 -8.95 3.13 -3.67
CA SER A 535 -9.13 1.90 -2.90
C SER A 535 -8.10 0.84 -3.27
N VAL A 536 -7.75 -0.04 -2.33
CA VAL A 536 -6.78 -1.12 -2.56
C VAL A 536 -7.33 -2.14 -3.56
N ASP A 537 -8.62 -2.45 -3.50
CA ASP A 537 -9.26 -3.38 -4.42
C ASP A 537 -9.22 -2.86 -5.86
N ASN A 538 -9.51 -1.56 -6.06
CA ASN A 538 -9.39 -0.92 -7.37
C ASN A 538 -7.92 -0.80 -7.81
N ALA A 539 -6.96 -0.63 -6.88
CA ALA A 539 -5.54 -0.64 -7.21
C ALA A 539 -5.10 -2.01 -7.76
N ILE A 540 -5.56 -3.10 -7.15
CA ILE A 540 -5.31 -4.46 -7.64
C ILE A 540 -5.94 -4.67 -9.03
N LEU A 541 -7.18 -4.19 -9.23
CA LEU A 541 -7.83 -4.25 -10.54
C LEU A 541 -7.07 -3.44 -11.60
N ALA A 542 -6.59 -2.24 -11.26
CA ALA A 542 -5.79 -1.41 -12.16
C ALA A 542 -4.47 -2.08 -12.54
N LEU A 543 -3.78 -2.70 -11.58
CA LEU A 543 -2.55 -3.45 -11.85
C LEU A 543 -2.80 -4.63 -12.80
N ARG A 544 -3.87 -5.40 -12.58
CA ARG A 544 -4.26 -6.51 -13.46
C ARG A 544 -4.69 -6.03 -14.84
N ALA A 545 -5.40 -4.89 -14.94
CA ALA A 545 -5.75 -4.29 -16.22
C ALA A 545 -4.51 -3.90 -17.03
N LEU A 546 -3.48 -3.36 -16.34
CA LEU A 546 -2.20 -3.05 -16.97
C LEU A 546 -1.42 -4.31 -17.39
N GLU A 547 -1.48 -5.41 -16.63
CA GLU A 547 -0.90 -6.69 -17.05
C GLU A 547 -1.58 -7.20 -18.34
N LYS A 548 -2.91 -7.15 -18.39
CA LYS A 548 -3.68 -7.56 -19.59
C LYS A 548 -3.35 -6.66 -20.79
N GLU A 549 -3.26 -5.35 -20.58
CA GLU A 549 -2.86 -4.40 -21.62
C GLU A 549 -1.43 -4.65 -22.09
N MET A 550 -0.52 -4.98 -21.20
CA MET A 550 0.85 -5.37 -21.53
C MET A 550 0.86 -6.59 -22.47
N ASP A 551 0.12 -7.64 -22.14
CA ASP A 551 0.03 -8.86 -22.93
C ASP A 551 -0.63 -8.57 -24.31
N ARG A 552 -1.70 -7.76 -24.34
CA ARG A 552 -2.30 -7.29 -25.59
C ARG A 552 -1.30 -6.55 -26.49
N ARG A 553 -0.52 -5.65 -25.90
CA ARG A 553 0.50 -4.89 -26.63
C ARG A 553 1.59 -5.78 -27.19
N TYR A 554 2.02 -6.82 -26.47
CA TYR A 554 2.97 -7.79 -27.00
C TYR A 554 2.45 -8.47 -28.26
N ASN A 555 1.18 -8.86 -28.30
CA ASN A 555 0.55 -9.46 -29.48
C ASN A 555 0.55 -8.44 -30.65
N VAL A 556 0.16 -7.20 -30.42
CA VAL A 556 0.18 -6.12 -31.42
C VAL A 556 1.59 -5.89 -31.99
N LEU A 557 2.63 -5.87 -31.13
CA LEU A 557 4.02 -5.70 -31.57
C LEU A 557 4.49 -6.90 -32.38
N ALA A 558 4.08 -8.12 -32.01
CA ALA A 558 4.40 -9.35 -32.74
C ALA A 558 3.74 -9.36 -34.12
N ASP A 559 2.45 -9.00 -34.23
CA ASP A 559 1.71 -8.90 -35.50
C ASP A 559 2.32 -7.82 -36.41
N ALA A 560 2.77 -6.72 -35.84
CA ALA A 560 3.46 -5.65 -36.54
C ALA A 560 4.92 -5.98 -36.90
N ILE A 561 5.49 -7.09 -36.41
CA ILE A 561 6.88 -7.52 -36.59
C ILE A 561 7.89 -6.45 -36.17
N VAL A 562 7.67 -5.90 -34.95
CA VAL A 562 8.54 -4.88 -34.32
C VAL A 562 8.93 -5.32 -32.90
N ARG A 563 10.03 -4.77 -32.37
CA ARG A 563 10.60 -5.20 -31.09
C ARG A 563 10.10 -4.41 -29.88
N ASN A 564 9.67 -3.19 -30.11
CA ASN A 564 9.28 -2.28 -29.04
C ASN A 564 8.32 -1.20 -29.55
N ILE A 565 7.73 -0.46 -28.59
CA ILE A 565 6.77 0.60 -28.85
C ILE A 565 7.35 1.74 -29.72
N SER A 566 8.63 2.06 -29.61
CA SER A 566 9.24 3.13 -30.41
C SER A 566 9.26 2.77 -31.88
N GLU A 567 9.71 1.55 -32.23
CA GLU A 567 9.69 1.03 -33.61
C GLU A 567 8.24 0.93 -34.14
N TYR A 568 7.29 0.54 -33.28
CA TYR A 568 5.87 0.50 -33.64
C TYR A 568 5.35 1.89 -33.97
N ASN A 569 5.57 2.87 -33.10
CA ASN A 569 5.08 4.22 -33.29
C ASN A 569 5.74 4.95 -34.48
N GLU A 570 7.01 4.68 -34.80
CA GLU A 570 7.64 5.16 -36.01
C GLU A 570 6.94 4.59 -37.25
N LYS A 571 6.69 3.29 -37.29
CA LYS A 571 5.98 2.62 -38.38
C LYS A 571 4.56 3.15 -38.57
N MET A 572 3.82 3.41 -37.48
CA MET A 572 2.47 3.97 -37.51
C MET A 572 2.47 5.43 -38.00
N LYS A 573 3.43 6.23 -37.57
CA LYS A 573 3.61 7.60 -38.07
C LYS A 573 3.88 7.66 -39.58
N ASP A 574 4.72 6.77 -40.08
CA ASP A 574 5.00 6.65 -41.53
C ASP A 574 3.76 6.23 -42.32
N SER A 575 2.89 5.42 -41.73
CA SER A 575 1.63 4.98 -42.35
C SER A 575 0.46 5.95 -42.10
N ASN A 576 0.67 7.04 -41.35
CA ASN A 576 -0.35 8.00 -40.89
C ASN A 576 -1.50 7.31 -40.08
N GLU A 577 -1.16 6.25 -39.34
CA GLU A 577 -2.06 5.52 -38.42
C GLU A 577 -1.90 5.98 -36.97
N PRO A 578 -2.89 5.74 -36.09
CA PRO A 578 -2.81 6.09 -34.69
C PRO A 578 -1.63 5.43 -33.97
N ILE A 579 -0.88 6.20 -33.22
CA ILE A 579 0.23 5.70 -32.40
C ILE A 579 -0.27 5.03 -31.14
N MET A 580 0.53 4.14 -30.58
CA MET A 580 0.28 3.54 -29.26
C MET A 580 0.84 4.45 -28.17
N PRO A 581 0.00 4.95 -27.24
CA PRO A 581 0.49 5.82 -26.17
C PRO A 581 1.37 5.07 -25.16
N TYR A 582 2.37 5.74 -24.62
CA TYR A 582 3.05 5.27 -23.42
C TYR A 582 2.09 5.34 -22.22
N ILE A 583 2.23 4.43 -21.28
CA ILE A 583 1.47 4.43 -20.02
C ILE A 583 2.43 4.58 -18.86
N VAL A 584 2.18 5.55 -18.00
CA VAL A 584 2.94 5.77 -16.78
C VAL A 584 2.04 5.51 -15.57
N LEU A 585 2.31 4.40 -14.86
CA LEU A 585 1.68 4.12 -13.58
C LEU A 585 2.40 4.89 -12.47
N VAL A 586 1.68 5.71 -11.75
CA VAL A 586 2.20 6.47 -10.60
C VAL A 586 1.50 6.00 -9.33
N VAL A 587 2.28 5.56 -8.34
CA VAL A 587 1.80 5.14 -7.02
C VAL A 587 2.42 6.05 -5.97
N ASP A 588 1.60 6.83 -5.24
CA ASP A 588 2.10 7.75 -4.21
C ASP A 588 2.61 7.03 -2.97
N GLU A 589 1.89 6.01 -2.51
CA GLU A 589 2.27 5.30 -1.29
C GLU A 589 2.11 3.78 -1.44
N LEU A 590 3.20 3.13 -1.80
CA LEU A 590 3.24 1.67 -1.91
C LEU A 590 2.96 0.97 -0.58
N ALA A 591 3.40 1.55 0.54
CA ALA A 591 3.25 0.92 1.85
C ALA A 591 1.80 0.66 2.22
N ASP A 592 0.88 1.57 1.86
CA ASP A 592 -0.53 1.41 2.20
C ASP A 592 -1.18 0.27 1.40
N LEU A 593 -0.70 -0.01 0.18
CA LEU A 593 -1.12 -1.17 -0.62
C LEU A 593 -0.52 -2.48 -0.07
N MET A 594 0.79 -2.47 0.21
CA MET A 594 1.52 -3.66 0.70
C MET A 594 1.06 -4.12 2.08
N MET A 595 0.65 -3.19 2.95
CA MET A 595 0.17 -3.54 4.30
C MET A 595 -1.18 -4.26 4.29
N LEU A 596 -2.02 -4.03 3.28
CA LEU A 596 -3.36 -4.60 3.18
C LEU A 596 -3.38 -5.88 2.32
N SER A 597 -2.66 -5.91 1.21
CA SER A 597 -2.69 -7.02 0.24
C SER A 597 -1.34 -7.25 -0.43
N ALA A 598 -0.29 -7.50 0.34
CA ALA A 598 1.08 -7.60 -0.17
C ALA A 598 1.22 -8.55 -1.38
N LYS A 599 0.64 -9.75 -1.32
CA LYS A 599 0.78 -10.76 -2.40
C LYS A 599 0.08 -10.35 -3.69
N ASP A 600 -1.11 -9.73 -3.56
CA ASP A 600 -1.92 -9.33 -4.72
C ASP A 600 -1.41 -8.06 -5.39
N VAL A 601 -0.54 -7.29 -4.71
CA VAL A 601 0.09 -6.06 -5.20
C VAL A 601 1.51 -6.32 -5.69
N GLU A 602 2.34 -7.06 -4.93
CA GLU A 602 3.74 -7.30 -5.27
C GLU A 602 3.91 -8.08 -6.57
N ALA A 603 3.11 -9.14 -6.77
CA ALA A 603 3.26 -10.00 -7.93
C ALA A 603 2.96 -9.28 -9.27
N PRO A 604 1.84 -8.54 -9.43
CA PRO A 604 1.60 -7.73 -10.63
C PRO A 604 2.64 -6.63 -10.85
N ILE A 605 3.06 -5.93 -9.80
CA ILE A 605 4.10 -4.90 -9.91
C ILE A 605 5.42 -5.53 -10.40
N ALA A 606 5.81 -6.67 -9.86
CA ALA A 606 7.01 -7.36 -10.28
C ALA A 606 6.94 -7.82 -11.75
N ARG A 607 5.80 -8.39 -12.18
CA ARG A 607 5.59 -8.83 -13.56
C ARG A 607 5.62 -7.65 -14.55
N LEU A 608 4.92 -6.57 -14.24
CA LEU A 608 4.96 -5.34 -15.04
C LEU A 608 6.39 -4.79 -15.09
N ALA A 609 7.10 -4.70 -13.97
CA ALA A 609 8.46 -4.18 -13.94
C ALA A 609 9.48 -5.05 -14.69
N GLN A 610 9.22 -6.35 -14.85
CA GLN A 610 10.06 -7.25 -15.64
C GLN A 610 9.82 -7.14 -17.15
N LEU A 611 8.57 -7.00 -17.57
CA LEU A 611 8.16 -7.21 -18.95
C LEU A 611 7.66 -5.94 -19.65
N ALA A 612 7.13 -4.95 -18.93
CA ALA A 612 6.37 -3.86 -19.54
C ALA A 612 7.21 -2.81 -20.31
N ARG A 613 8.54 -2.80 -20.15
CA ARG A 613 9.43 -1.82 -20.77
C ARG A 613 9.29 -1.79 -22.29
N ALA A 614 9.29 -2.95 -22.94
CA ALA A 614 9.25 -3.02 -24.41
C ALA A 614 7.93 -2.51 -24.99
N VAL A 615 6.85 -2.66 -24.26
CA VAL A 615 5.49 -2.24 -24.64
C VAL A 615 5.12 -0.83 -24.17
N GLY A 616 6.08 -0.08 -23.60
CA GLY A 616 5.91 1.33 -23.22
C GLY A 616 5.02 1.55 -22.00
N ILE A 617 5.02 0.61 -21.04
CA ILE A 617 4.39 0.81 -19.74
C ILE A 617 5.50 0.99 -18.69
N HIS A 618 5.46 2.11 -17.99
CA HIS A 618 6.48 2.51 -17.02
C HIS A 618 5.87 2.72 -15.64
N LEU A 619 6.62 2.40 -14.58
CA LEU A 619 6.17 2.48 -13.20
C LEU A 619 7.01 3.51 -12.43
N VAL A 620 6.33 4.44 -11.78
CA VAL A 620 6.89 5.36 -10.78
C VAL A 620 6.23 5.03 -9.45
N ILE A 621 6.95 4.37 -8.58
CA ILE A 621 6.40 3.91 -7.30
C ILE A 621 7.09 4.64 -6.16
N ALA A 622 6.28 5.22 -5.28
CA ALA A 622 6.79 5.97 -4.15
C ALA A 622 6.33 5.42 -2.81
N THR A 623 7.12 5.67 -1.76
CA THR A 623 6.74 5.35 -0.37
C THR A 623 7.40 6.27 0.64
N GLN A 624 6.67 6.57 1.71
CA GLN A 624 7.20 7.27 2.89
C GLN A 624 7.71 6.31 3.97
N ARG A 625 7.52 4.99 3.77
CA ARG A 625 7.92 3.94 4.72
C ARG A 625 8.97 3.02 4.09
N PRO A 626 10.25 3.39 4.17
CA PRO A 626 11.34 2.62 3.56
C PRO A 626 11.71 1.38 4.40
N SER A 627 10.73 0.53 4.72
CA SER A 627 10.95 -0.73 5.42
C SER A 627 11.16 -1.89 4.44
N VAL A 628 11.76 -2.98 4.90
CA VAL A 628 12.03 -4.18 4.10
C VAL A 628 10.73 -4.88 3.69
N ASP A 629 9.66 -4.72 4.48
CA ASP A 629 8.34 -5.28 4.19
C ASP A 629 7.64 -4.55 3.03
N VAL A 630 8.02 -3.30 2.76
CA VAL A 630 7.48 -2.48 1.67
C VAL A 630 8.41 -2.52 0.45
N ILE A 631 9.70 -2.25 0.67
CA ILE A 631 10.74 -2.33 -0.37
C ILE A 631 11.40 -3.70 -0.29
N THR A 632 10.69 -4.70 -0.76
CA THR A 632 11.12 -6.10 -0.72
C THR A 632 12.29 -6.37 -1.67
N GLY A 633 12.92 -7.52 -1.53
CA GLY A 633 13.96 -7.97 -2.47
C GLY A 633 13.46 -8.09 -3.91
N VAL A 634 12.18 -8.45 -4.10
CA VAL A 634 11.53 -8.57 -5.41
C VAL A 634 11.36 -7.18 -6.04
N ILE A 635 10.87 -6.21 -5.30
CA ILE A 635 10.74 -4.81 -5.76
C ILE A 635 12.13 -4.27 -6.14
N LYS A 636 13.14 -4.41 -5.27
CA LYS A 636 14.49 -3.92 -5.55
C LYS A 636 15.13 -4.53 -6.79
N ALA A 637 14.90 -5.81 -7.05
CA ALA A 637 15.44 -6.50 -8.22
C ALA A 637 14.87 -5.96 -9.53
N ASN A 638 13.65 -5.45 -9.51
CA ASN A 638 12.91 -5.00 -10.70
C ASN A 638 12.89 -3.48 -10.88
N PHE A 639 13.34 -2.73 -9.86
CA PHE A 639 13.48 -1.27 -9.89
C PHE A 639 14.95 -0.89 -9.78
N PRO A 640 15.68 -0.90 -10.89
CA PRO A 640 17.12 -0.62 -10.88
C PRO A 640 17.44 0.87 -10.68
N SER A 641 16.54 1.77 -11.05
CA SER A 641 16.67 3.20 -10.78
C SER A 641 15.91 3.58 -9.52
N ARG A 642 16.61 4.24 -8.58
CA ARG A 642 16.04 4.56 -7.27
C ARG A 642 16.44 5.94 -6.81
N ILE A 643 15.49 6.64 -6.22
CA ILE A 643 15.70 7.94 -5.59
C ILE A 643 15.43 7.81 -4.09
N ALA A 644 16.43 8.16 -3.28
CA ALA A 644 16.28 8.27 -1.85
C ALA A 644 16.31 9.73 -1.44
N PHE A 645 15.21 10.24 -0.93
CA PHE A 645 15.15 11.50 -0.19
C PHE A 645 15.63 11.28 1.24
N GLN A 646 15.64 12.35 2.05
CA GLN A 646 16.01 12.27 3.45
C GLN A 646 15.23 11.18 4.19
N VAL A 647 15.96 10.38 4.96
CA VAL A 647 15.42 9.31 5.82
C VAL A 647 15.94 9.43 7.25
N ALA A 648 15.26 8.78 8.19
CA ALA A 648 15.61 8.87 9.61
C ALA A 648 16.88 8.08 9.98
N SER A 649 17.17 6.98 9.28
CA SER A 649 18.25 6.08 9.67
C SER A 649 19.12 5.62 8.49
N LYS A 650 20.36 5.20 8.81
CA LYS A 650 21.26 4.54 7.85
C LYS A 650 20.68 3.21 7.32
N ILE A 651 19.81 2.56 8.09
CA ILE A 651 19.18 1.31 7.68
C ILE A 651 18.18 1.61 6.57
N ASP A 652 17.37 2.64 6.72
CA ASP A 652 16.38 3.07 5.72
C ASP A 652 17.07 3.45 4.40
N SER A 653 18.21 4.18 4.49
CA SER A 653 19.04 4.50 3.31
C SER A 653 19.47 3.25 2.57
N ARG A 654 19.99 2.24 3.29
CA ARG A 654 20.39 0.95 2.70
C ARG A 654 19.21 0.16 2.15
N THR A 655 18.03 0.28 2.76
CA THR A 655 16.84 -0.38 2.24
C THR A 655 16.46 0.17 0.87
N ILE A 656 16.63 1.47 0.63
CA ILE A 656 16.30 2.11 -0.66
C ILE A 656 17.41 1.92 -1.69
N ILE A 657 18.62 2.40 -1.41
CA ILE A 657 19.71 2.54 -2.39
C ILE A 657 20.90 1.61 -2.13
N ASP A 658 20.74 0.63 -1.25
CA ASP A 658 21.77 -0.34 -0.84
C ASP A 658 23.03 0.27 -0.18
N GLN A 659 23.07 1.60 0.00
CA GLN A 659 24.17 2.37 0.59
C GLN A 659 23.68 3.36 1.66
N PRO A 660 24.51 3.74 2.65
CA PRO A 660 24.19 4.80 3.58
C PRO A 660 24.31 6.17 2.90
N GLY A 661 23.74 7.20 3.47
CA GLY A 661 23.94 8.59 3.05
C GLY A 661 22.63 9.39 2.91
N ALA A 662 21.49 8.75 2.68
CA ALA A 662 20.22 9.44 2.65
C ALA A 662 19.80 9.95 4.06
N ASP A 663 20.35 9.39 5.12
CA ASP A 663 20.21 9.87 6.50
C ASP A 663 20.95 11.19 6.77
N LYS A 664 21.83 11.62 5.84
CA LYS A 664 22.62 12.85 5.92
C LYS A 664 22.15 13.94 4.95
N LEU A 665 21.04 13.72 4.25
CA LEU A 665 20.43 14.70 3.39
C LEU A 665 19.74 15.81 4.20
N ILE A 666 19.57 16.97 3.56
CA ILE A 666 19.00 18.16 4.21
C ILE A 666 17.47 18.15 4.22
N GLY A 667 16.85 17.33 3.33
CA GLY A 667 15.41 17.39 3.04
C GLY A 667 15.09 18.45 1.97
N ARG A 668 13.81 18.80 1.84
CA ARG A 668 13.32 19.84 0.90
C ARG A 668 13.77 19.64 -0.55
N GLY A 669 13.79 18.40 -1.03
CA GLY A 669 14.18 18.07 -2.38
C GLY A 669 15.60 17.54 -2.55
N ASP A 670 16.43 17.57 -1.51
CA ASP A 670 17.76 16.97 -1.52
C ASP A 670 17.64 15.45 -1.56
N MET A 671 18.28 14.80 -2.53
CA MET A 671 18.10 13.41 -2.82
C MET A 671 19.38 12.73 -3.31
N LEU A 672 19.40 11.41 -3.18
CA LEU A 672 20.41 10.53 -3.77
C LEU A 672 19.77 9.70 -4.87
N HIS A 673 20.33 9.71 -6.05
CA HIS A 673 19.90 8.91 -7.19
C HIS A 673 20.89 7.79 -7.46
N LEU A 674 20.37 6.56 -7.50
CA LEU A 674 21.06 5.36 -7.98
C LEU A 674 20.56 5.08 -9.41
N GLY A 675 21.43 5.26 -10.39
CA GLY A 675 21.10 5.03 -11.80
C GLY A 675 21.13 3.56 -12.20
N THR A 676 20.45 3.22 -13.29
CA THR A 676 20.42 1.87 -13.85
C THR A 676 21.82 1.41 -14.28
N GLY A 677 22.28 0.29 -13.76
CA GLY A 677 23.59 -0.29 -14.09
C GLY A 677 24.78 0.39 -13.45
N SER A 678 24.56 1.38 -12.58
CA SER A 678 25.59 2.04 -11.79
C SER A 678 25.57 1.53 -10.35
N SER A 679 26.74 1.41 -9.74
CA SER A 679 26.88 1.25 -8.28
C SER A 679 27.04 2.59 -7.57
N ASP A 680 27.30 3.66 -8.33
CA ASP A 680 27.56 4.97 -7.79
C ASP A 680 26.28 5.76 -7.59
N VAL A 681 26.19 6.38 -6.44
CA VAL A 681 25.04 7.19 -6.04
C VAL A 681 25.39 8.66 -6.20
N TYR A 682 24.59 9.37 -6.97
CA TYR A 682 24.75 10.79 -7.24
C TYR A 682 23.81 11.61 -6.37
N ARG A 683 24.33 12.66 -5.72
CA ARG A 683 23.50 13.64 -5.02
C ARG A 683 22.98 14.68 -5.99
N MET A 684 21.70 14.93 -5.89
CA MET A 684 20.98 15.89 -6.73
C MET A 684 19.95 16.64 -5.87
N HIS A 685 19.45 17.72 -6.39
CA HIS A 685 18.38 18.47 -5.75
C HIS A 685 17.18 18.57 -6.69
N ASN A 686 16.05 18.08 -6.23
CA ASN A 686 14.82 18.10 -6.99
C ASN A 686 14.36 19.52 -7.25
N ALA A 687 13.81 19.77 -8.43
CA ALA A 687 13.19 21.04 -8.75
C ALA A 687 11.93 21.27 -7.91
N PHE A 688 11.79 22.46 -7.39
CA PHE A 688 10.63 22.90 -6.66
C PHE A 688 9.54 23.32 -7.64
N LEU A 689 8.34 22.84 -7.39
CA LEU A 689 7.12 23.19 -8.11
C LEU A 689 6.05 23.50 -7.08
N SER A 690 5.47 24.69 -7.14
CA SER A 690 4.44 25.14 -6.22
C SER A 690 3.07 24.54 -6.57
N LEU A 691 2.13 24.63 -5.65
CA LEU A 691 0.76 24.15 -5.86
C LEU A 691 0.05 25.01 -6.92
N GLU A 692 0.29 26.32 -6.87
CA GLU A 692 -0.27 27.32 -7.77
C GLU A 692 0.21 27.06 -9.22
N GLU A 693 1.47 26.71 -9.40
CA GLU A 693 2.02 26.36 -10.72
C GLU A 693 1.35 25.07 -11.26
N ILE A 694 1.15 24.05 -10.40
CA ILE A 694 0.45 22.82 -10.80
C ILE A 694 -0.99 23.14 -11.23
N GLU A 695 -1.72 23.94 -10.45
CA GLU A 695 -3.08 24.35 -10.77
C GLU A 695 -3.16 25.11 -12.10
N ALA A 696 -2.21 26.01 -12.37
CA ALA A 696 -2.12 26.71 -13.64
C ALA A 696 -1.91 25.76 -14.83
N VAL A 697 -1.02 24.78 -14.68
CA VAL A 697 -0.80 23.74 -15.69
C VAL A 697 -2.05 22.88 -15.90
N MET A 698 -2.71 22.44 -14.80
CA MET A 698 -3.93 21.64 -14.88
C MET A 698 -5.07 22.41 -15.58
N LYS A 699 -5.22 23.69 -15.27
CA LYS A 699 -6.19 24.57 -15.93
C LYS A 699 -5.90 24.68 -17.42
N HIS A 700 -4.65 24.90 -17.80
CA HIS A 700 -4.26 24.95 -19.22
C HIS A 700 -4.62 23.66 -19.96
N VAL A 701 -4.34 22.49 -19.37
CA VAL A 701 -4.67 21.19 -19.98
C VAL A 701 -6.18 21.02 -20.10
N SER A 702 -6.96 21.42 -19.09
CA SER A 702 -8.42 21.29 -19.11
C SER A 702 -9.13 22.16 -20.15
N GLU A 703 -8.48 23.23 -20.62
CA GLU A 703 -8.98 24.14 -21.67
C GLU A 703 -8.64 23.67 -23.10
N GLN A 704 -7.80 22.63 -23.25
CA GLN A 704 -7.40 22.06 -24.53
C GLN A 704 -8.51 21.17 -25.14
N PRO A 705 -8.45 20.91 -26.46
CA PRO A 705 -9.35 19.97 -27.11
C PRO A 705 -9.13 18.55 -26.54
N LYS A 706 -10.24 17.87 -26.20
CA LYS A 706 -10.17 16.49 -25.72
C LYS A 706 -9.79 15.54 -26.83
N PRO A 707 -8.82 14.62 -26.58
CA PRO A 707 -8.51 13.54 -27.51
C PRO A 707 -9.61 12.48 -27.52
N ASP A 708 -9.48 11.51 -28.41
CA ASP A 708 -10.31 10.32 -28.38
C ASP A 708 -10.01 9.50 -27.09
N GLU A 709 -11.05 9.05 -26.41
CA GLU A 709 -10.92 8.39 -25.11
C GLU A 709 -10.39 6.96 -25.29
N LEU A 710 -9.30 6.63 -24.61
CA LEU A 710 -8.79 5.26 -24.52
C LEU A 710 -9.31 4.62 -23.23
N VAL A 711 -10.08 3.52 -23.40
CA VAL A 711 -10.63 2.76 -22.27
C VAL A 711 -10.03 1.36 -22.28
N LEU A 712 -9.49 0.92 -21.14
CA LEU A 712 -9.06 -0.46 -20.95
C LEU A 712 -10.27 -1.35 -20.63
N PRO A 713 -10.40 -2.52 -21.29
CA PRO A 713 -11.53 -3.41 -21.10
C PRO A 713 -11.51 -4.08 -19.73
N SER A 714 -12.70 -4.53 -19.30
CA SER A 714 -12.90 -5.19 -18.01
C SER A 714 -11.99 -6.40 -17.79
N VAL A 715 -11.42 -6.46 -16.59
CA VAL A 715 -10.64 -7.62 -16.13
C VAL A 715 -11.56 -8.67 -15.53
N ARG A 716 -12.72 -8.26 -14.97
CA ARG A 716 -13.68 -9.16 -14.32
C ARG A 716 -14.33 -10.10 -15.34
N GLU A 717 -14.69 -9.60 -16.51
CA GLU A 717 -15.27 -10.41 -17.59
C GLU A 717 -14.28 -11.46 -18.15
N SER A 718 -12.98 -11.11 -18.21
CA SER A 718 -11.98 -12.06 -18.69
C SER A 718 -11.62 -13.15 -17.66
N GLN A 719 -11.78 -12.92 -16.36
CA GLN A 719 -11.65 -14.00 -15.39
C GLN A 719 -12.76 -15.04 -15.52
N VAL A 720 -13.93 -14.63 -15.98
CA VAL A 720 -15.02 -15.55 -16.32
C VAL A 720 -14.68 -16.34 -17.59
N SER A 721 -13.94 -15.78 -18.54
CA SER A 721 -13.53 -16.44 -19.80
C SER A 721 -12.22 -17.23 -19.72
N GLU A 722 -11.24 -16.85 -18.88
CA GLU A 722 -9.98 -17.60 -18.70
C GLU A 722 -10.14 -18.87 -17.85
N PHE A 723 -11.15 -18.93 -16.95
CA PHE A 723 -11.53 -20.18 -16.30
C PHE A 723 -12.50 -21.05 -17.12
N GLY A 724 -12.90 -20.58 -18.31
CA GLY A 724 -13.65 -21.32 -19.31
C GLY A 724 -12.76 -21.52 -20.53
N GLY A 725 -12.05 -22.64 -20.59
CA GLY A 725 -11.33 -23.03 -21.80
C GLY A 725 -12.21 -22.97 -23.04
N ASP A 726 -11.64 -22.41 -24.07
CA ASP A 726 -11.94 -22.49 -25.47
C ASP A 726 -13.31 -23.09 -25.85
N GLY A 727 -14.21 -22.23 -26.28
CA GLY A 727 -15.50 -22.65 -26.80
C GLY A 727 -16.37 -21.45 -27.11
N GLY A 728 -16.21 -20.91 -28.29
CA GLY A 728 -17.12 -19.92 -28.85
C GLY A 728 -18.55 -20.44 -28.89
N ASP A 729 -19.47 -19.47 -28.84
CA ASP A 729 -20.87 -19.58 -29.16
C ASP A 729 -21.74 -20.47 -28.29
N GLY A 730 -22.55 -19.90 -27.41
CA GLY A 730 -23.84 -20.38 -26.86
C GLY A 730 -24.01 -21.86 -26.49
N GLY A 731 -22.97 -22.64 -26.35
CA GLY A 731 -23.03 -24.07 -26.14
C GLY A 731 -23.20 -24.46 -24.66
N THR A 732 -24.17 -25.29 -24.38
CA THR A 732 -24.36 -26.01 -23.10
C THR A 732 -23.08 -26.78 -22.77
N ASP A 733 -22.62 -26.69 -21.49
CA ASP A 733 -21.45 -27.45 -20.98
C ASP A 733 -21.65 -28.95 -21.30
N GLU A 734 -20.60 -29.64 -21.81
CA GLU A 734 -20.66 -31.07 -22.18
C GLU A 734 -21.23 -31.95 -21.05
N LEU A 735 -21.02 -31.55 -19.79
CA LEU A 735 -21.52 -32.27 -18.64
C LEU A 735 -22.92 -31.78 -18.17
N PHE A 736 -23.56 -30.86 -18.92
CA PHE A 736 -24.84 -30.28 -18.50
C PHE A 736 -25.93 -31.36 -18.41
N ASN A 737 -26.07 -32.22 -19.42
CA ASN A 737 -27.08 -33.26 -19.41
C ASN A 737 -26.87 -34.30 -18.31
N GLU A 738 -25.61 -34.64 -18.01
CA GLU A 738 -25.26 -35.55 -16.95
C GLU A 738 -25.51 -34.90 -15.57
N ALA A 739 -25.23 -33.62 -15.45
CA ALA A 739 -25.49 -32.82 -14.25
C ALA A 739 -27.00 -32.67 -13.99
N VAL A 740 -27.81 -32.44 -15.03
CA VAL A 740 -29.28 -32.40 -14.94
C VAL A 740 -29.83 -33.76 -14.49
N ALA A 741 -29.38 -34.86 -15.09
CA ALA A 741 -29.77 -36.19 -14.68
C ALA A 741 -29.49 -36.47 -13.19
N LEU A 742 -28.30 -36.04 -12.72
CA LEU A 742 -27.92 -36.21 -11.30
C LEU A 742 -28.79 -35.34 -10.36
N VAL A 743 -29.07 -34.10 -10.74
CA VAL A 743 -29.88 -33.19 -9.94
C VAL A 743 -31.33 -33.65 -9.85
N VAL A 744 -31.91 -34.11 -10.96
CA VAL A 744 -33.27 -34.69 -11.03
C VAL A 744 -33.37 -36.00 -10.23
N THR A 745 -32.43 -36.95 -10.44
CA THR A 745 -32.41 -38.23 -9.68
C THR A 745 -32.31 -38.04 -8.15
N HIS A 746 -31.53 -37.01 -7.73
CA HIS A 746 -31.36 -36.73 -6.31
C HIS A 746 -32.31 -35.69 -5.74
N GLN A 747 -33.16 -35.10 -6.56
CA GLN A 747 -34.11 -34.01 -6.22
C GLN A 747 -33.46 -32.89 -5.41
N GLN A 748 -32.22 -32.57 -5.75
CA GLN A 748 -31.42 -31.57 -5.01
C GLN A 748 -30.49 -30.79 -5.91
N GLY A 749 -30.76 -29.50 -6.15
CA GLY A 749 -29.90 -28.57 -6.87
C GLY A 749 -28.73 -28.06 -6.00
N SER A 750 -27.73 -28.90 -5.77
CA SER A 750 -26.60 -28.59 -4.88
C SER A 750 -25.26 -28.61 -5.61
N ILE A 751 -24.52 -27.48 -5.52
CA ILE A 751 -23.15 -27.36 -6.04
C ILE A 751 -22.25 -28.48 -5.49
N SER A 752 -22.36 -28.78 -4.18
CA SER A 752 -21.58 -29.83 -3.52
C SER A 752 -21.91 -31.25 -4.02
N LEU A 753 -23.12 -31.47 -4.50
CA LEU A 753 -23.53 -32.75 -5.10
C LEU A 753 -22.80 -32.93 -6.44
N LEU A 754 -22.84 -31.92 -7.30
CA LEU A 754 -22.17 -31.92 -8.61
C LEU A 754 -20.66 -32.05 -8.49
N GLN A 755 -20.03 -31.30 -7.57
CA GLN A 755 -18.59 -31.40 -7.31
C GLN A 755 -18.17 -32.84 -6.97
N ARG A 756 -18.90 -33.49 -6.07
CA ARG A 756 -18.57 -34.87 -5.63
C ARG A 756 -18.82 -35.92 -6.70
N ARG A 757 -19.91 -35.79 -7.46
CA ARG A 757 -20.33 -36.80 -8.42
C ARG A 757 -19.62 -36.70 -9.76
N LEU A 758 -19.51 -35.47 -10.29
CA LEU A 758 -18.87 -35.20 -11.57
C LEU A 758 -17.37 -34.94 -11.45
N LYS A 759 -16.84 -34.83 -10.20
CA LYS A 759 -15.43 -34.50 -9.90
C LYS A 759 -14.98 -33.18 -10.54
N VAL A 760 -15.87 -32.21 -10.60
CA VAL A 760 -15.61 -30.86 -11.16
C VAL A 760 -15.29 -29.86 -10.05
N GLY A 761 -14.60 -28.75 -10.42
CA GLY A 761 -14.31 -27.65 -9.50
C GLY A 761 -15.59 -26.89 -9.12
N TYR A 762 -15.51 -26.11 -8.03
CA TYR A 762 -16.65 -25.32 -7.51
C TYR A 762 -17.27 -24.40 -8.57
N SER A 763 -16.43 -23.66 -9.31
CA SER A 763 -16.87 -22.70 -10.33
C SER A 763 -17.60 -23.36 -11.51
N ARG A 764 -17.18 -24.57 -11.96
CA ARG A 764 -17.87 -25.31 -13.01
C ARG A 764 -19.20 -25.90 -12.51
N ALA A 765 -19.23 -26.41 -11.29
CA ALA A 765 -20.45 -26.90 -10.65
C ALA A 765 -21.47 -25.77 -10.42
N ALA A 766 -21.01 -24.57 -10.04
CA ALA A 766 -21.88 -23.41 -9.88
C ALA A 766 -22.50 -22.97 -11.21
N ARG A 767 -21.70 -22.89 -12.30
CA ARG A 767 -22.21 -22.57 -13.64
C ARG A 767 -23.25 -23.57 -14.14
N LEU A 768 -23.02 -24.86 -13.91
CA LEU A 768 -23.99 -25.91 -14.29
C LEU A 768 -25.33 -25.70 -13.55
N ILE A 769 -25.31 -25.34 -12.28
CA ILE A 769 -26.50 -25.02 -11.52
C ILE A 769 -27.17 -23.72 -12.03
N ASP A 770 -26.41 -22.70 -12.39
CA ASP A 770 -26.95 -21.44 -12.95
C ASP A 770 -27.53 -21.65 -14.35
N GLN A 771 -26.94 -22.49 -15.19
CA GLN A 771 -27.52 -22.92 -16.46
C GLN A 771 -28.82 -23.71 -16.27
N MET A 772 -28.91 -24.57 -15.22
CA MET A 772 -30.12 -25.28 -14.86
C MET A 772 -31.22 -24.34 -14.36
N GLU A 773 -30.88 -23.24 -13.71
CA GLU A 773 -31.84 -22.20 -13.33
C GLU A 773 -32.38 -21.49 -14.56
N GLN A 774 -31.49 -21.09 -15.49
CA GLN A 774 -31.89 -20.46 -16.76
C GLN A 774 -32.78 -21.36 -17.63
N THR A 775 -32.56 -22.67 -17.59
CA THR A 775 -33.35 -23.66 -18.33
C THR A 775 -34.58 -24.13 -17.55
N GLY A 776 -34.80 -23.63 -16.33
CA GLY A 776 -35.96 -23.97 -15.51
C GLY A 776 -35.93 -25.34 -14.87
N VAL A 777 -34.78 -26.00 -14.80
CA VAL A 777 -34.61 -27.29 -14.13
C VAL A 777 -34.56 -27.14 -12.61
N VAL A 778 -33.93 -26.05 -12.11
CA VAL A 778 -33.88 -25.72 -10.69
C VAL A 778 -34.43 -24.32 -10.42
N GLY A 779 -34.99 -24.12 -9.24
CA GLY A 779 -35.51 -22.83 -8.77
C GLY A 779 -34.40 -21.82 -8.40
N PRO A 780 -34.80 -20.55 -8.16
CA PRO A 780 -33.85 -19.48 -7.85
C PRO A 780 -33.14 -19.68 -6.52
N PHE A 781 -31.98 -19.06 -6.37
CA PHE A 781 -31.16 -19.14 -5.17
C PHE A 781 -31.89 -18.51 -3.97
N THR A 782 -32.19 -19.32 -2.92
CA THR A 782 -32.90 -18.90 -1.71
C THR A 782 -32.00 -18.87 -0.46
N GLY A 783 -30.67 -18.77 -0.60
CA GLY A 783 -29.72 -18.71 0.52
C GLY A 783 -28.89 -19.98 0.68
N SER A 784 -28.56 -20.39 1.91
CA SER A 784 -27.62 -21.49 2.20
C SER A 784 -28.14 -22.91 1.91
N LYS A 785 -29.37 -23.08 1.44
CA LYS A 785 -29.96 -24.38 1.13
C LYS A 785 -29.76 -24.74 -0.35
N ALA A 786 -29.75 -26.05 -0.65
CA ALA A 786 -29.78 -26.55 -2.02
C ALA A 786 -31.02 -26.00 -2.75
N ARG A 787 -30.90 -25.66 -4.04
CA ARG A 787 -32.01 -25.15 -4.87
C ARG A 787 -33.03 -26.26 -5.08
N GLU A 788 -34.30 -25.89 -5.11
CA GLU A 788 -35.41 -26.79 -5.36
C GLU A 788 -35.41 -27.23 -6.84
N VAL A 789 -35.65 -28.52 -7.07
CA VAL A 789 -35.76 -29.05 -8.44
C VAL A 789 -37.18 -28.88 -8.93
N LEU A 790 -37.36 -28.29 -10.08
CA LEU A 790 -38.66 -27.94 -10.66
C LEU A 790 -39.17 -28.99 -11.69
N VAL A 791 -38.33 -29.99 -11.99
CA VAL A 791 -38.64 -31.04 -12.98
C VAL A 791 -38.69 -32.39 -12.27
N ASP A 792 -39.77 -33.14 -12.46
CA ASP A 792 -39.93 -34.54 -12.02
C ASP A 792 -39.27 -35.49 -13.03
N GLU A 793 -38.93 -36.73 -12.58
CA GLU A 793 -38.29 -37.77 -13.41
C GLU A 793 -39.06 -38.10 -14.69
#